data_b65606e58162f753be122ee13da6b040
#
_entry.id   b65606e58162f753be122ee13da6b040
#
_cell.length_a   1.000
_cell.length_b   1.000
_cell.length_c   1.000
_cell.angle_alpha   90.00
_cell.angle_beta   90.00
_cell.angle_gamma   90.00
#
_symmetry.space_group_name_H-M   'P 1'
#
loop_
_entity.id
_entity.type
_entity.pdbx_description
1 polymer ?
#
loop_
_entity_poly.entity_id
_entity_poly.type
_entity_poly.pdbx_seq_one_letter_code
_entity_poly.pdbx_strand_id
1 'polypeptide(L)'
;SYLENELIKIDTVDRAWERFSRRTNPPLGHGIFQIGRKTQIEDFQKKANGNLCLVVAESRMEAYGFCLSALLKNPELADKVTVLYDEITYQQLDTICENASFLLLFPYEGQISEKNCTILCEGKGVARENSVKLLPRWKTQYLQALQEMGISSVDAEELYSYTHGNLSALIRKIPGNGANIQPEWMNVADIDLLQPLVLLRHYDNSDEEEQNLISRLAGTPYPVVERKYEELLRIDDSPIKKAGAWYQIVNDEEAWLALNIDIESAVGQRMHQEIHAALSCTDAAQNHRRYGVLQRLLKNYICFAETGSDQNMIDAQVREILSFFHKDDCKECLIKELRILAEAAPEAVLEFLKKEQLGGQNEILWTLDTLIERENTCLSACQILYQLALQGGQNYKEVKQHLLDALCLWSSHTALTLEEKKVLTIQIIQQKPDFGVEFGIELLCKTSLIRGHRRGKKERPAQLIPEQELVEAYDEITRAVYRTALQKKWLGQIEKLIKEYRRLGQDVLLEMAEQFDATQFSSTALQPIQYWLKMELYNSKKYDWSGQIEVLEAWVRCTEPNDLVGKFGWMFSNWQQLPAEELLNDENEGWKKKAKDAEKLRETKFLELRAERGMVAVQQLLEIMEDQYPWGAFLARNTSNEDFTMLVKVQVLAGFLDHGDFQKVIDIFEKLPETEQLAILSMLWREETKQLLITSKREQAYWKKRVMVTYSEQEYRELLQHHPGGLLTYLWDQSNQIEQLFGRFKEVLEAVA
;
A
#
# COMPACT_ATOMS: atom_id res chain seq x y z
N SER A 1 52.45 34.87 -28.79
CA SER A 1 51.00 34.77 -29.15
C SER A 1 50.68 33.55 -30.03
N TYR A 2 51.65 33.04 -30.82
CA TYR A 2 51.43 31.86 -31.66
C TYR A 2 51.43 30.55 -30.83
N LEU A 3 52.31 30.48 -29.81
CA LEU A 3 52.38 29.37 -28.87
C LEU A 3 51.21 29.30 -27.89
N GLU A 4 50.61 30.42 -27.53
CA GLU A 4 49.49 30.44 -26.61
C GLU A 4 48.19 29.90 -27.25
N ASN A 5 47.97 30.07 -28.56
CA ASN A 5 46.81 29.51 -29.28
C ASN A 5 46.98 27.99 -29.58
N GLU A 6 48.21 27.47 -29.65
CA GLU A 6 48.46 26.05 -29.83
C GLU A 6 48.45 25.28 -28.49
N LEU A 7 48.84 25.93 -27.36
CA LEU A 7 48.79 25.34 -26.02
C LEU A 7 47.39 24.95 -25.54
N ILE A 8 46.31 25.50 -26.13
CA ILE A 8 44.90 25.17 -25.81
C ILE A 8 44.52 23.76 -26.30
N LYS A 9 45.29 23.15 -27.20
CA LYS A 9 45.00 21.83 -27.79
C LYS A 9 45.67 20.67 -27.07
N ILE A 10 46.49 20.96 -26.07
CA ILE A 10 47.28 20.00 -25.28
C ILE A 10 46.96 20.17 -23.81
N ASP A 11 46.72 19.07 -23.11
CA ASP A 11 46.50 19.07 -21.65
C ASP A 11 47.29 17.93 -20.98
N THR A 12 47.54 18.10 -19.68
CA THR A 12 47.85 17.01 -18.78
C THR A 12 46.59 16.25 -18.42
N VAL A 13 46.73 15.01 -17.98
CA VAL A 13 45.57 14.16 -17.56
C VAL A 13 44.74 14.85 -16.45
N ASP A 14 45.39 15.48 -15.47
CA ASP A 14 44.73 16.18 -14.37
C ASP A 14 43.88 17.37 -14.85
N ARG A 15 44.47 18.22 -15.68
CA ARG A 15 43.73 19.37 -16.24
C ARG A 15 42.57 18.93 -17.14
N ALA A 16 42.82 17.90 -17.94
CA ALA A 16 41.77 17.33 -18.78
C ALA A 16 40.64 16.75 -17.96
N TRP A 17 40.93 16.05 -16.85
CA TRP A 17 39.93 15.56 -15.92
C TRP A 17 39.15 16.70 -15.22
N GLU A 18 39.87 17.71 -14.72
CA GLU A 18 39.22 18.85 -14.08
C GLU A 18 38.24 19.55 -15.02
N ARG A 19 38.60 19.78 -16.26
CA ARG A 19 37.73 20.35 -17.30
C ARG A 19 36.56 19.43 -17.63
N PHE A 20 36.82 18.13 -17.73
CA PHE A 20 35.85 17.14 -18.10
C PHE A 20 34.81 16.92 -16.98
N SER A 21 35.24 16.81 -15.74
CA SER A 21 34.37 16.56 -14.59
C SER A 21 33.39 17.72 -14.35
N ARG A 22 33.77 18.96 -14.61
CA ARG A 22 32.95 20.16 -14.46
C ARG A 22 31.82 20.30 -15.51
N ARG A 23 31.67 19.33 -16.40
CA ARG A 23 30.54 19.31 -17.36
C ARG A 23 29.20 19.08 -16.71
N THR A 24 29.17 18.57 -15.48
CA THR A 24 27.97 18.41 -14.69
C THR A 24 28.06 19.21 -13.38
N ASN A 25 26.92 19.45 -12.78
CA ASN A 25 26.81 20.00 -11.44
C ASN A 25 25.84 19.12 -10.61
N PRO A 26 26.34 18.37 -9.59
CA PRO A 26 27.72 18.33 -9.10
C PRO A 26 28.70 17.75 -10.15
N PRO A 27 30.01 18.02 -10.00
CA PRO A 27 31.03 17.52 -10.95
C PRO A 27 31.05 15.99 -11.03
N LEU A 28 31.36 15.46 -12.23
CA LEU A 28 31.48 14.01 -12.44
C LEU A 28 32.50 13.40 -11.49
N GLY A 29 32.11 12.41 -10.74
CA GLY A 29 32.96 11.63 -9.87
C GLY A 29 33.68 10.49 -10.63
N HIS A 30 34.82 10.04 -10.12
CA HIS A 30 35.49 8.85 -10.68
C HIS A 30 34.62 7.60 -10.65
N GLY A 31 33.74 7.48 -9.66
CA GLY A 31 32.77 6.38 -9.52
C GLY A 31 31.97 6.13 -10.78
N ILE A 32 31.53 7.19 -11.49
CA ILE A 32 30.80 7.10 -12.77
C ILE A 32 31.53 6.26 -13.81
N PHE A 33 32.86 6.16 -13.76
CA PHE A 33 33.65 5.43 -14.74
C PHE A 33 34.24 4.12 -14.19
N GLN A 34 34.39 4.00 -12.88
CA GLN A 34 35.20 2.95 -12.24
C GLN A 34 34.34 1.87 -11.56
N ILE A 35 33.17 2.22 -11.00
CA ILE A 35 32.32 1.25 -10.26
C ILE A 35 31.88 0.13 -11.22
N GLY A 36 32.11 -1.11 -10.80
CA GLY A 36 31.81 -2.30 -11.58
C GLY A 36 32.79 -2.61 -12.72
N ARG A 37 33.89 -1.84 -12.89
CA ARG A 37 34.83 -1.96 -14.03
C ARG A 37 36.26 -2.27 -13.61
N LYS A 38 36.48 -2.96 -12.50
CA LYS A 38 37.83 -3.28 -12.00
C LYS A 38 38.67 -4.01 -13.03
N THR A 39 38.16 -5.03 -13.68
CA THR A 39 38.86 -5.82 -14.71
C THR A 39 39.20 -4.99 -15.94
N GLN A 40 38.33 -4.09 -16.36
CA GLN A 40 38.59 -3.18 -17.50
C GLN A 40 39.68 -2.14 -17.17
N ILE A 41 39.74 -1.67 -15.92
CA ILE A 41 40.80 -0.76 -15.47
C ILE A 41 42.14 -1.49 -15.49
N GLU A 42 42.23 -2.72 -14.98
CA GLU A 42 43.46 -3.53 -14.99
C GLU A 42 43.93 -3.85 -16.44
N ASP A 43 42.98 -4.22 -17.33
CA ASP A 43 43.26 -4.47 -18.74
C ASP A 43 43.73 -3.19 -19.45
N PHE A 44 43.07 -2.05 -19.19
CA PHE A 44 43.49 -0.75 -19.74
C PHE A 44 44.89 -0.37 -19.29
N GLN A 45 45.21 -0.41 -18.01
CA GLN A 45 46.51 -0.05 -17.48
C GLN A 45 47.66 -0.91 -18.05
N LYS A 46 47.37 -2.20 -18.30
CA LYS A 46 48.31 -3.10 -18.97
C LYS A 46 48.52 -2.74 -20.43
N LYS A 47 47.45 -2.43 -21.18
CA LYS A 47 47.50 -2.11 -22.61
C LYS A 47 48.03 -0.69 -22.89
N ALA A 48 47.77 0.26 -22.00
CA ALA A 48 48.22 1.64 -22.13
C ALA A 48 49.76 1.81 -22.07
N ASN A 49 50.52 0.77 -21.77
CA ASN A 49 51.97 0.73 -21.89
C ASN A 49 52.45 0.17 -23.25
N GLY A 50 51.56 -0.20 -24.17
CA GLY A 50 51.88 -0.70 -25.50
C GLY A 50 51.82 0.40 -26.57
N ASN A 51 51.94 0.00 -27.84
CA ASN A 51 51.95 0.98 -28.97
C ASN A 51 50.56 1.55 -29.27
N LEU A 52 49.51 0.73 -29.11
CA LEU A 52 48.14 1.14 -29.36
C LEU A 52 47.22 0.55 -28.29
N CYS A 53 46.41 1.40 -27.64
CA CYS A 53 45.35 1.01 -26.74
C CYS A 53 44.03 1.59 -27.22
N LEU A 54 43.13 0.74 -27.70
CA LEU A 54 41.80 1.14 -28.10
C LEU A 54 40.80 0.89 -26.97
N VAL A 55 40.10 1.93 -26.53
CA VAL A 55 39.03 1.87 -25.53
C VAL A 55 37.71 2.14 -26.19
N VAL A 56 36.76 1.19 -26.07
CA VAL A 56 35.46 1.26 -26.69
C VAL A 56 34.38 1.30 -25.60
N ALA A 57 33.52 2.32 -25.64
CA ALA A 57 32.39 2.52 -24.76
C ALA A 57 31.07 2.72 -25.53
N GLU A 58 29.99 3.03 -24.84
CA GLU A 58 28.74 3.42 -25.50
C GLU A 58 28.91 4.74 -26.28
N SER A 59 29.70 5.67 -25.74
CA SER A 59 30.08 6.91 -26.43
C SER A 59 31.60 7.14 -26.29
N ARG A 60 32.17 7.93 -27.23
CA ARG A 60 33.56 8.37 -27.13
C ARG A 60 33.81 9.13 -25.84
N MET A 61 32.87 9.96 -25.42
CA MET A 61 32.95 10.72 -24.18
C MET A 61 33.03 9.81 -22.93
N GLU A 62 32.33 8.70 -22.95
CA GLU A 62 32.42 7.70 -21.85
C GLU A 62 33.79 7.01 -21.85
N ALA A 63 34.29 6.63 -23.04
CA ALA A 63 35.63 6.06 -23.19
C ALA A 63 36.70 7.03 -22.68
N TYR A 64 36.57 8.31 -23.08
CA TYR A 64 37.48 9.36 -22.65
C TYR A 64 37.49 9.58 -21.13
N GLY A 65 36.31 9.75 -20.52
CA GLY A 65 36.22 9.90 -19.07
C GLY A 65 36.73 8.69 -18.29
N PHE A 66 36.52 7.47 -18.84
CA PHE A 66 37.12 6.25 -18.27
C PHE A 66 38.64 6.28 -18.36
N CYS A 67 39.23 6.62 -19.51
CA CYS A 67 40.67 6.70 -19.67
C CYS A 67 41.29 7.70 -18.69
N LEU A 68 40.75 8.92 -18.60
CA LEU A 68 41.24 9.92 -17.64
C LEU A 68 41.16 9.42 -16.21
N SER A 69 40.00 8.88 -15.83
CA SER A 69 39.75 8.36 -14.49
C SER A 69 40.64 7.17 -14.13
N ALA A 70 40.94 6.29 -15.09
CA ALA A 70 41.82 5.13 -14.89
C ALA A 70 43.29 5.51 -14.86
N LEU A 71 43.71 6.52 -15.66
CA LEU A 71 45.07 7.07 -15.63
C LEU A 71 45.39 7.72 -14.28
N LEU A 72 44.47 8.51 -13.74
CA LEU A 72 44.64 9.16 -12.44
C LEU A 72 44.78 8.19 -11.25
N LYS A 73 44.41 6.92 -11.41
CA LYS A 73 44.71 5.86 -10.44
C LYS A 73 46.19 5.41 -10.46
N ASN A 74 46.90 5.72 -11.54
CA ASN A 74 48.30 5.38 -11.70
C ASN A 74 49.10 6.66 -12.07
N PRO A 75 49.55 7.42 -11.08
CA PRO A 75 50.26 8.70 -11.31
C PRO A 75 51.46 8.56 -12.23
N GLU A 76 52.25 7.48 -12.14
CA GLU A 76 53.41 7.25 -12.98
C GLU A 76 53.06 7.13 -14.49
N LEU A 77 51.86 6.58 -14.78
CA LEU A 77 51.34 6.48 -16.13
C LEU A 77 50.68 7.80 -16.57
N ALA A 78 49.97 8.46 -15.66
CA ALA A 78 49.31 9.74 -15.95
C ALA A 78 50.32 10.84 -16.33
N ASP A 79 51.46 10.90 -15.63
CA ASP A 79 52.52 11.87 -15.89
C ASP A 79 53.19 11.69 -17.27
N LYS A 80 53.09 10.50 -17.87
CA LYS A 80 53.64 10.21 -19.21
C LYS A 80 52.65 10.48 -20.33
N VAL A 81 51.35 10.63 -20.04
CA VAL A 81 50.29 10.77 -21.06
C VAL A 81 49.95 12.22 -21.31
N THR A 82 50.04 12.62 -22.58
CA THR A 82 49.59 13.93 -23.07
C THR A 82 48.23 13.79 -23.75
N VAL A 83 47.24 14.62 -23.33
CA VAL A 83 45.90 14.63 -23.91
C VAL A 83 45.87 15.57 -25.09
N LEU A 84 45.42 15.08 -26.25
CA LEU A 84 45.35 15.83 -27.52
C LEU A 84 43.89 15.96 -28.01
N TYR A 85 43.51 17.16 -28.40
CA TYR A 85 42.16 17.50 -28.87
C TYR A 85 42.04 17.66 -30.39
N ASP A 86 43.17 17.62 -31.12
CA ASP A 86 43.23 17.91 -32.55
C ASP A 86 44.24 16.97 -33.26
N GLU A 87 43.85 16.47 -34.43
CA GLU A 87 44.69 15.62 -35.26
C GLU A 87 45.97 16.31 -35.72
N ILE A 88 45.92 17.60 -36.02
CA ILE A 88 47.09 18.39 -36.39
C ILE A 88 48.12 18.39 -35.27
N THR A 89 47.68 18.57 -34.03
CA THR A 89 48.57 18.53 -32.85
C THR A 89 49.24 17.18 -32.66
N TYR A 90 48.49 16.07 -32.91
CA TYR A 90 49.06 14.74 -32.86
C TYR A 90 50.19 14.57 -33.88
N GLN A 91 49.96 14.95 -35.16
CA GLN A 91 50.96 14.85 -36.22
C GLN A 91 52.24 15.67 -35.92
N GLN A 92 52.05 16.87 -35.34
CA GLN A 92 53.17 17.73 -34.94
C GLN A 92 53.97 17.10 -33.80
N LEU A 93 53.31 16.62 -32.74
CA LEU A 93 53.98 16.05 -31.58
C LEU A 93 54.56 14.67 -31.86
N ASP A 94 53.89 13.84 -32.69
CA ASP A 94 54.37 12.52 -33.08
C ASP A 94 55.72 12.62 -33.84
N THR A 95 55.92 13.70 -34.57
CA THR A 95 57.20 13.97 -35.29
C THR A 95 58.31 14.41 -34.35
N ILE A 96 58.03 15.05 -33.24
CA ILE A 96 58.98 15.70 -32.33
C ILE A 96 59.25 14.82 -31.10
N CYS A 97 58.26 14.11 -30.58
CA CYS A 97 58.33 13.39 -29.30
C CYS A 97 58.55 11.90 -29.54
N GLU A 98 59.73 11.39 -29.30
CA GLU A 98 59.99 9.94 -29.30
C GLU A 98 59.62 9.32 -27.97
N ASN A 99 58.88 8.15 -27.99
CA ASN A 99 58.46 7.38 -26.83
C ASN A 99 57.46 8.12 -25.90
N ALA A 100 56.69 9.04 -26.46
CA ALA A 100 55.61 9.70 -25.76
C ALA A 100 54.33 8.82 -25.72
N SER A 101 53.48 9.07 -24.73
CA SER A 101 52.14 8.49 -24.66
C SER A 101 51.10 9.56 -24.90
N PHE A 102 50.14 9.30 -25.80
CA PHE A 102 49.11 10.25 -26.19
C PHE A 102 47.71 9.68 -25.95
N LEU A 103 46.81 10.50 -25.42
CA LEU A 103 45.37 10.23 -25.36
C LEU A 103 44.64 11.14 -26.37
N LEU A 104 44.03 10.55 -27.38
CA LEU A 104 43.36 11.27 -28.47
C LEU A 104 41.86 11.41 -28.23
N LEU A 105 41.36 12.64 -28.26
CA LEU A 105 39.94 12.95 -28.15
C LEU A 105 39.18 12.99 -29.48
N PHE A 106 39.91 13.11 -30.60
CA PHE A 106 39.34 13.15 -31.95
C PHE A 106 39.36 11.76 -32.62
N PRO A 107 38.52 11.49 -33.62
CA PRO A 107 38.59 10.28 -34.44
C PRO A 107 39.91 10.25 -35.19
N TYR A 108 40.59 9.10 -35.19
CA TYR A 108 41.88 8.96 -35.86
C TYR A 108 41.90 7.73 -36.78
N GLU A 109 42.03 7.95 -38.08
CA GLU A 109 42.10 6.90 -39.13
C GLU A 109 43.50 6.75 -39.73
N GLY A 110 44.45 7.57 -39.26
CA GLY A 110 45.83 7.55 -39.76
C GLY A 110 46.67 6.35 -39.29
N GLN A 111 47.88 6.27 -39.79
CA GLN A 111 48.87 5.30 -39.31
C GLN A 111 49.43 5.76 -37.95
N ILE A 112 49.39 4.85 -36.97
CA ILE A 112 49.92 5.11 -35.64
C ILE A 112 51.39 4.83 -35.63
N SER A 113 52.17 5.74 -35.04
CA SER A 113 53.61 5.60 -34.90
C SER A 113 53.97 4.39 -34.02
N GLU A 114 54.88 3.55 -34.48
CA GLU A 114 55.40 2.44 -33.69
C GLU A 114 56.25 2.89 -32.48
N LYS A 115 56.65 4.15 -32.45
CA LYS A 115 57.48 4.72 -31.39
C LYS A 115 56.70 5.23 -30.19
N ASN A 116 55.43 5.55 -30.40
CA ASN A 116 54.58 6.20 -29.40
C ASN A 116 53.40 5.32 -29.00
N CYS A 117 53.06 5.29 -27.70
CA CYS A 117 51.83 4.69 -27.23
C CYS A 117 50.67 5.64 -27.49
N THR A 118 49.70 5.20 -28.25
CA THR A 118 48.48 5.96 -28.55
C THR A 118 47.25 5.32 -27.94
N ILE A 119 46.51 6.09 -27.14
CA ILE A 119 45.23 5.69 -26.53
C ILE A 119 44.11 6.34 -27.34
N LEU A 120 43.28 5.52 -28.00
CA LEU A 120 42.15 5.95 -28.77
C LEU A 120 40.85 5.70 -28.02
N CYS A 121 39.98 6.70 -27.96
CA CYS A 121 38.65 6.61 -27.41
C CYS A 121 37.64 6.49 -28.52
N GLU A 122 36.81 5.41 -28.52
CA GLU A 122 35.85 5.17 -29.58
C GLU A 122 34.49 4.78 -29.04
N GLY A 123 33.48 5.09 -29.80
CA GLY A 123 32.10 4.65 -29.54
C GLY A 123 31.85 3.20 -29.98
N LYS A 124 30.69 2.66 -29.63
CA LYS A 124 30.31 1.24 -29.78
C LYS A 124 30.39 0.66 -31.21
N GLY A 125 30.33 1.52 -32.23
CA GLY A 125 30.37 1.11 -33.63
C GLY A 125 31.75 0.62 -34.13
N VAL A 126 32.81 0.84 -33.37
CA VAL A 126 34.20 0.53 -33.78
C VAL A 126 34.73 -0.62 -32.93
N ALA A 127 34.33 -1.84 -33.25
CA ALA A 127 34.86 -3.02 -32.57
C ALA A 127 36.12 -3.57 -33.28
N ARG A 128 37.29 -3.46 -32.65
CA ARG A 128 38.53 -4.19 -33.07
C ARG A 128 38.83 -5.30 -32.06
N GLU A 129 39.43 -6.36 -32.56
CA GLU A 129 39.99 -7.42 -31.72
C GLU A 129 40.94 -6.83 -30.70
N ASN A 130 41.30 -6.99 -29.65
CA ASN A 130 42.21 -6.36 -28.68
C ASN A 130 41.79 -5.02 -28.07
N SER A 131 40.59 -4.53 -28.26
CA SER A 131 40.11 -3.32 -27.57
C SER A 131 39.76 -3.60 -26.10
N VAL A 132 39.87 -2.56 -25.25
CA VAL A 132 39.28 -2.55 -23.91
C VAL A 132 37.80 -2.18 -24.07
N LYS A 133 36.93 -3.16 -23.94
CA LYS A 133 35.47 -2.94 -24.09
C LYS A 133 34.85 -2.62 -22.73
N LEU A 134 34.26 -1.45 -22.61
CA LEU A 134 33.50 -1.06 -21.41
C LEU A 134 32.11 -1.69 -21.46
N LEU A 135 31.81 -2.51 -20.47
CA LEU A 135 30.49 -3.11 -20.33
C LEU A 135 29.50 -2.10 -19.70
N PRO A 136 28.21 -2.14 -20.11
CA PRO A 136 27.16 -1.40 -19.44
C PRO A 136 27.13 -1.74 -17.94
N ARG A 137 26.89 -0.74 -17.12
CA ARG A 137 26.78 -0.93 -15.66
C ARG A 137 25.39 -1.36 -15.27
N TRP A 138 25.29 -2.14 -14.19
CA TRP A 138 24.02 -2.42 -13.54
C TRP A 138 23.44 -1.16 -12.92
N LYS A 139 22.09 -1.05 -12.88
CA LYS A 139 21.40 0.08 -12.25
C LYS A 139 21.97 0.42 -10.87
N THR A 140 22.14 -0.58 -10.00
CA THR A 140 22.67 -0.39 -8.64
C THR A 140 24.06 0.25 -8.61
N GLN A 141 24.94 -0.13 -9.56
CA GLN A 141 26.29 0.44 -9.68
C GLN A 141 26.26 1.90 -10.14
N TYR A 142 25.34 2.22 -11.04
CA TYR A 142 25.18 3.59 -11.52
C TYR A 142 24.60 4.49 -10.43
N LEU A 143 23.59 4.02 -9.70
CA LEU A 143 23.02 4.75 -8.56
C LEU A 143 24.06 5.02 -7.47
N GLN A 144 24.90 4.02 -7.14
CA GLN A 144 26.01 4.20 -6.21
C GLN A 144 26.96 5.30 -6.70
N ALA A 145 27.31 5.33 -7.99
CA ALA A 145 28.19 6.33 -8.55
C ALA A 145 27.62 7.75 -8.47
N LEU A 146 26.29 7.91 -8.69
CA LEU A 146 25.60 9.19 -8.52
C LEU A 146 25.58 9.64 -7.05
N GLN A 147 25.36 8.72 -6.13
CA GLN A 147 25.42 9.03 -4.70
C GLN A 147 26.82 9.45 -4.24
N GLU A 148 27.90 8.86 -4.78
CA GLU A 148 29.27 9.30 -4.54
C GLU A 148 29.53 10.74 -5.05
N MET A 149 28.74 11.23 -6.03
CA MET A 149 28.76 12.62 -6.46
C MET A 149 27.98 13.56 -5.54
N GLY A 150 27.36 13.07 -4.48
CA GLY A 150 26.56 13.85 -3.54
C GLY A 150 25.10 14.01 -3.95
N ILE A 151 24.62 13.25 -4.94
CA ILE A 151 23.22 13.25 -5.38
C ILE A 151 22.40 12.37 -4.41
N SER A 152 21.23 12.85 -4.00
CA SER A 152 20.35 12.09 -3.09
C SER A 152 19.89 10.76 -3.74
N SER A 153 19.51 9.77 -2.93
CA SER A 153 19.03 8.49 -3.47
C SER A 153 17.77 8.63 -4.34
N VAL A 154 16.91 9.58 -4.01
CA VAL A 154 15.66 9.87 -4.78
C VAL A 154 16.03 10.49 -6.12
N ASP A 155 16.86 11.53 -6.12
CA ASP A 155 17.28 12.20 -7.35
C ASP A 155 18.13 11.28 -8.24
N ALA A 156 18.93 10.38 -7.64
CA ALA A 156 19.72 9.39 -8.38
C ALA A 156 18.81 8.38 -9.12
N GLU A 157 17.72 7.93 -8.49
CA GLU A 157 16.71 7.08 -9.15
C GLU A 157 16.03 7.81 -10.30
N GLU A 158 15.66 9.07 -10.13
CA GLU A 158 15.07 9.90 -11.17
C GLU A 158 16.05 10.11 -12.33
N LEU A 159 17.31 10.50 -12.04
CA LEU A 159 18.35 10.64 -13.05
C LEU A 159 18.60 9.34 -13.82
N TYR A 160 18.59 8.19 -13.12
CA TYR A 160 18.74 6.92 -13.82
C TYR A 160 17.54 6.62 -14.74
N SER A 161 16.33 6.88 -14.29
CA SER A 161 15.13 6.65 -15.10
C SER A 161 15.11 7.52 -16.36
N TYR A 162 15.67 8.73 -16.27
CA TYR A 162 15.82 9.65 -17.39
C TYR A 162 16.97 9.24 -18.34
N THR A 163 18.15 8.92 -17.80
CA THR A 163 19.38 8.74 -18.60
C THR A 163 19.62 7.29 -19.02
N HIS A 164 18.99 6.33 -18.36
CA HIS A 164 19.27 4.89 -18.49
C HIS A 164 20.78 4.57 -18.45
N GLY A 165 21.55 5.37 -17.70
CA GLY A 165 23.01 5.23 -17.55
C GLY A 165 23.81 5.83 -18.70
N ASN A 166 23.21 6.55 -19.65
CA ASN A 166 23.92 7.26 -20.72
C ASN A 166 24.60 8.54 -20.18
N LEU A 167 25.87 8.69 -20.45
CA LEU A 167 26.67 9.81 -19.93
C LEU A 167 26.29 11.14 -20.60
N SER A 168 26.06 11.16 -21.92
CA SER A 168 25.70 12.37 -22.65
C SER A 168 24.34 12.91 -22.16
N ALA A 169 23.36 12.03 -21.95
CA ALA A 169 22.09 12.39 -21.38
C ALA A 169 22.23 12.92 -19.93
N LEU A 170 23.12 12.34 -19.12
CA LEU A 170 23.41 12.84 -17.78
C LEU A 170 23.99 14.27 -17.80
N ILE A 171 24.98 14.51 -18.69
CA ILE A 171 25.58 15.83 -18.83
C ILE A 171 24.54 16.90 -19.25
N ARG A 172 23.57 16.54 -20.11
CA ARG A 172 22.49 17.44 -20.50
C ARG A 172 21.48 17.68 -19.39
N LYS A 173 21.19 16.67 -18.58
CA LYS A 173 20.17 16.77 -17.51
C LYS A 173 20.66 17.58 -16.29
N ILE A 174 21.96 17.49 -15.96
CA ILE A 174 22.57 18.24 -14.86
C ILE A 174 23.79 19.02 -15.36
N PRO A 175 23.60 19.99 -16.31
CA PRO A 175 24.72 20.68 -16.96
C PRO A 175 25.52 21.51 -15.97
N GLY A 176 26.82 21.44 -16.07
CA GLY A 176 27.75 22.36 -15.42
C GLY A 176 27.76 23.71 -16.14
N ASN A 177 27.92 24.81 -15.40
CA ASN A 177 28.03 26.18 -15.93
C ASN A 177 26.83 26.68 -16.74
N GLY A 178 25.60 26.12 -16.56
CA GLY A 178 24.36 26.61 -17.17
C GLY A 178 24.30 26.48 -18.71
N ALA A 179 25.12 25.63 -19.32
CA ALA A 179 25.10 25.42 -20.75
C ALA A 179 23.87 24.59 -21.17
N ASN A 180 23.00 25.15 -21.99
CA ASN A 180 21.94 24.41 -22.66
C ASN A 180 22.59 23.64 -23.84
N ILE A 181 22.88 22.35 -23.63
CA ILE A 181 23.53 21.51 -24.63
C ILE A 181 22.45 20.75 -25.40
N GLN A 182 22.26 21.13 -26.68
CA GLN A 182 21.37 20.33 -27.55
C GLN A 182 22.04 19.01 -27.95
N PRO A 183 21.26 17.92 -28.12
CA PRO A 183 21.77 16.66 -28.61
C PRO A 183 22.35 16.78 -30.02
N GLU A 184 23.52 16.19 -30.28
CA GLU A 184 24.19 16.23 -31.59
C GLU A 184 23.31 15.61 -32.71
N TRP A 185 22.54 14.58 -32.38
CA TRP A 185 21.66 13.89 -33.31
C TRP A 185 20.51 14.76 -33.86
N MET A 186 20.17 15.88 -33.21
CA MET A 186 19.18 16.82 -33.71
C MET A 186 19.59 17.49 -35.03
N ASN A 187 20.88 17.52 -35.38
CA ASN A 187 21.38 18.10 -36.61
C ASN A 187 21.40 17.12 -37.80
N VAL A 188 20.95 15.88 -37.60
CA VAL A 188 20.89 14.86 -38.65
C VAL A 188 19.69 15.11 -39.54
N ALA A 189 19.88 15.05 -40.87
CA ALA A 189 18.78 15.19 -41.84
C ALA A 189 17.70 14.12 -41.59
N ASP A 190 16.44 14.44 -41.89
CA ASP A 190 15.28 13.55 -41.73
C ASP A 190 15.17 12.92 -40.33
N ILE A 191 15.55 13.65 -39.29
CA ILE A 191 15.53 13.19 -37.91
C ILE A 191 14.10 12.83 -37.43
N ASP A 192 13.08 13.39 -38.07
CA ASP A 192 11.67 13.06 -37.75
C ASP A 192 11.34 11.57 -37.96
N LEU A 193 12.13 10.83 -38.75
CA LEU A 193 11.99 9.38 -38.87
C LEU A 193 12.29 8.65 -37.52
N LEU A 194 12.81 9.32 -36.51
CA LEU A 194 12.98 8.80 -35.15
C LEU A 194 11.65 8.79 -34.36
N GLN A 195 10.69 9.67 -34.72
CA GLN A 195 9.41 9.81 -33.98
C GLN A 195 8.66 8.49 -33.76
N PRO A 196 8.54 7.55 -34.72
CA PRO A 196 7.90 6.26 -34.49
C PRO A 196 8.53 5.44 -33.36
N LEU A 197 9.87 5.43 -33.28
CA LEU A 197 10.59 4.74 -32.21
C LEU A 197 10.36 5.42 -30.85
N VAL A 198 10.25 6.74 -30.81
CA VAL A 198 9.92 7.48 -29.58
C VAL A 198 8.52 7.11 -29.09
N LEU A 199 7.53 6.99 -29.97
CA LEU A 199 6.17 6.58 -29.63
C LEU A 199 6.11 5.13 -29.08
N LEU A 200 6.88 4.21 -29.69
CA LEU A 200 6.90 2.80 -29.30
C LEU A 200 7.90 2.51 -28.19
N ARG A 201 8.90 3.37 -27.97
CA ARG A 201 10.05 3.23 -27.07
C ARG A 201 11.04 2.13 -27.46
N HIS A 202 10.56 1.01 -27.93
CA HIS A 202 11.37 -0.12 -28.42
C HIS A 202 10.54 -0.95 -29.41
N TYR A 203 11.23 -1.67 -30.30
CA TYR A 203 10.61 -2.67 -31.18
C TYR A 203 11.61 -3.77 -31.55
N ASP A 204 11.08 -4.94 -31.94
CA ASP A 204 11.87 -6.09 -32.41
C ASP A 204 12.02 -6.01 -33.95
N ASN A 205 13.24 -5.77 -34.42
CA ASN A 205 13.57 -5.73 -35.86
C ASN A 205 13.44 -7.09 -36.57
N SER A 206 13.35 -8.19 -35.85
CA SER A 206 13.11 -9.51 -36.43
C SER A 206 11.62 -9.81 -36.67
N ASP A 207 10.71 -8.99 -36.10
CA ASP A 207 9.27 -9.13 -36.27
C ASP A 207 8.76 -8.25 -37.42
N GLU A 208 8.29 -8.86 -38.49
CA GLU A 208 7.77 -8.20 -39.67
C GLU A 208 6.56 -7.29 -39.38
N GLU A 209 5.71 -7.67 -38.42
CA GLU A 209 4.57 -6.83 -38.03
C GLU A 209 5.00 -5.58 -37.23
N GLU A 210 6.04 -5.67 -36.40
CA GLU A 210 6.63 -4.50 -35.74
C GLU A 210 7.33 -3.58 -36.78
N GLN A 211 8.00 -4.13 -37.76
CA GLN A 211 8.54 -3.35 -38.89
C GLN A 211 7.44 -2.62 -39.65
N ASN A 212 6.33 -3.31 -39.93
CA ASN A 212 5.16 -2.71 -40.62
C ASN A 212 4.52 -1.61 -39.75
N LEU A 213 4.44 -1.79 -38.44
CA LEU A 213 3.94 -0.76 -37.52
C LEU A 213 4.84 0.50 -37.56
N ILE A 214 6.15 0.32 -37.47
CA ILE A 214 7.13 1.43 -37.61
C ILE A 214 6.93 2.15 -38.95
N SER A 215 6.79 1.40 -40.06
CA SER A 215 6.56 1.96 -41.39
C SER A 215 5.26 2.79 -41.46
N ARG A 216 4.16 2.28 -40.89
CA ARG A 216 2.87 3.01 -40.88
C ARG A 216 2.97 4.26 -39.98
N LEU A 217 3.59 4.19 -38.82
CA LEU A 217 3.80 5.35 -37.95
C LEU A 217 4.72 6.40 -38.61
N ALA A 218 5.77 5.97 -39.30
CA ALA A 218 6.65 6.86 -40.07
C ALA A 218 5.96 7.49 -41.28
N GLY A 219 4.97 6.80 -41.89
CA GLY A 219 4.43 7.14 -43.21
C GLY A 219 5.45 6.92 -44.32
N THR A 220 6.43 6.05 -44.14
CA THR A 220 7.58 5.81 -45.00
C THR A 220 7.93 4.32 -44.99
N PRO A 221 8.36 3.71 -46.14
CA PRO A 221 8.74 2.31 -46.19
C PRO A 221 9.82 1.95 -45.17
N TYR A 222 9.69 0.81 -44.49
CA TYR A 222 10.58 0.37 -43.41
C TYR A 222 12.08 0.40 -43.74
N PRO A 223 12.56 -0.01 -44.94
CA PRO A 223 14.00 0.03 -45.25
C PRO A 223 14.61 1.45 -45.22
N VAL A 224 13.78 2.49 -45.44
CA VAL A 224 14.23 3.89 -45.35
C VAL A 224 14.41 4.27 -43.86
N VAL A 225 13.46 3.86 -43.03
CA VAL A 225 13.53 4.11 -41.58
C VAL A 225 14.68 3.35 -40.95
N GLU A 226 14.84 2.07 -41.28
CA GLU A 226 15.95 1.24 -40.79
C GLU A 226 17.31 1.82 -41.14
N ARG A 227 17.49 2.31 -42.42
CA ARG A 227 18.73 2.97 -42.82
C ARG A 227 19.01 4.19 -41.93
N LYS A 228 17.98 4.98 -41.60
CA LYS A 228 18.13 6.12 -40.69
C LYS A 228 18.54 5.68 -39.30
N TYR A 229 17.94 4.61 -38.76
CA TYR A 229 18.33 4.09 -37.42
C TYR A 229 19.75 3.58 -37.43
N GLU A 230 20.22 2.90 -38.49
CA GLU A 230 21.61 2.46 -38.60
C GLU A 230 22.57 3.67 -38.76
N GLU A 231 22.17 4.77 -39.38
CA GLU A 231 22.92 6.03 -39.39
C GLU A 231 23.04 6.63 -37.97
N LEU A 232 21.91 6.75 -37.28
CA LEU A 232 21.86 7.28 -35.91
C LEU A 232 22.65 6.44 -34.90
N LEU A 233 22.73 5.12 -35.07
CA LEU A 233 23.55 4.25 -34.24
C LEU A 233 25.07 4.52 -34.35
N ARG A 234 25.50 5.15 -35.44
CA ARG A 234 26.93 5.48 -35.65
C ARG A 234 27.35 6.82 -35.04
N ILE A 235 26.38 7.62 -34.61
CA ILE A 235 26.65 8.90 -33.96
C ILE A 235 27.12 8.63 -32.52
N ASP A 236 28.08 9.38 -32.06
CA ASP A 236 28.68 9.22 -30.74
C ASP A 236 27.64 9.45 -29.60
N ASP A 237 26.75 10.41 -29.78
CA ASP A 237 25.59 10.68 -28.91
C ASP A 237 24.30 10.10 -29.50
N SER A 238 24.29 8.81 -29.79
CA SER A 238 23.15 8.16 -30.46
C SER A 238 21.88 8.21 -29.59
N PRO A 239 20.72 8.62 -30.14
CA PRO A 239 19.45 8.54 -29.44
C PRO A 239 18.89 7.10 -29.38
N ILE A 240 19.53 6.15 -30.08
CA ILE A 240 19.09 4.76 -30.21
C ILE A 240 20.12 3.81 -29.65
N LYS A 241 19.65 2.72 -29.02
CA LYS A 241 20.43 1.53 -28.68
C LYS A 241 19.92 0.34 -29.49
N LYS A 242 20.85 -0.53 -29.91
CA LYS A 242 20.54 -1.82 -30.53
C LYS A 242 21.08 -2.95 -29.66
N ALA A 243 20.21 -3.86 -29.24
CA ALA A 243 20.55 -5.03 -28.44
C ALA A 243 19.98 -6.29 -29.12
N GLY A 244 20.85 -7.00 -29.87
CA GLY A 244 20.36 -8.08 -30.74
C GLY A 244 19.46 -7.55 -31.83
N ALA A 245 18.22 -8.06 -31.91
CA ALA A 245 17.19 -7.59 -32.82
C ALA A 245 16.45 -6.35 -32.33
N TRP A 246 16.59 -5.95 -31.08
CA TRP A 246 15.84 -4.87 -30.46
C TRP A 246 16.46 -3.51 -30.72
N TYR A 247 15.66 -2.58 -31.25
CA TYR A 247 15.94 -1.16 -31.22
C TYR A 247 15.20 -0.51 -30.07
N GLN A 248 15.87 0.39 -29.36
CA GLN A 248 15.34 1.09 -28.19
C GLN A 248 15.77 2.55 -28.21
N ILE A 249 14.87 3.46 -27.88
CA ILE A 249 15.20 4.86 -27.61
C ILE A 249 16.02 4.97 -26.32
N VAL A 250 17.03 5.81 -26.31
CA VAL A 250 17.92 5.99 -25.14
C VAL A 250 17.21 6.81 -24.08
N ASN A 251 16.56 7.91 -24.49
CA ASN A 251 15.82 8.82 -23.63
C ASN A 251 14.57 9.29 -24.36
N ASP A 252 13.43 8.72 -24.03
CA ASP A 252 12.17 8.99 -24.68
C ASP A 252 11.65 10.40 -24.39
N GLU A 253 11.84 10.93 -23.18
CA GLU A 253 11.45 12.28 -22.79
C GLU A 253 12.26 13.35 -23.53
N GLU A 254 13.57 13.23 -23.58
CA GLU A 254 14.45 14.14 -24.30
C GLU A 254 14.12 14.13 -25.80
N ALA A 255 13.96 12.93 -26.37
CA ALA A 255 13.64 12.78 -27.78
C ALA A 255 12.22 13.33 -28.10
N TRP A 256 11.25 13.13 -27.21
CA TRP A 256 9.92 13.70 -27.35
C TRP A 256 9.95 15.22 -27.44
N LEU A 257 10.63 15.86 -26.48
CA LEU A 257 10.76 17.32 -26.43
C LEU A 257 11.55 17.88 -27.62
N ALA A 258 12.68 17.23 -27.95
CA ALA A 258 13.56 17.68 -29.03
C ALA A 258 12.89 17.59 -30.39
N LEU A 259 12.10 16.53 -30.64
CA LEU A 259 11.37 16.34 -31.91
C LEU A 259 10.03 17.07 -31.95
N ASN A 260 9.65 17.76 -30.88
CA ASN A 260 8.39 18.50 -30.76
C ASN A 260 7.18 17.67 -31.22
N ILE A 261 7.07 16.44 -30.67
CA ILE A 261 5.99 15.53 -31.05
C ILE A 261 4.68 16.05 -30.45
N ASP A 262 3.71 16.31 -31.32
CA ASP A 262 2.41 16.87 -30.98
C ASP A 262 1.26 15.99 -31.47
N ILE A 263 0.10 16.06 -30.79
CA ILE A 263 -1.10 15.28 -31.15
C ILE A 263 -1.63 15.64 -32.56
N GLU A 264 -1.47 16.89 -32.98
CA GLU A 264 -1.88 17.36 -34.30
C GLU A 264 -0.88 17.01 -35.41
N SER A 265 0.35 16.61 -35.01
CA SER A 265 1.38 16.22 -35.98
C SER A 265 0.96 14.99 -36.80
N ALA A 266 1.56 14.84 -37.97
CA ALA A 266 1.27 13.69 -38.84
C ALA A 266 1.53 12.35 -38.13
N VAL A 267 2.55 12.26 -37.27
CA VAL A 267 2.85 11.06 -36.51
C VAL A 267 1.84 10.84 -35.35
N GLY A 268 1.38 11.90 -34.70
CA GLY A 268 0.33 11.85 -33.69
C GLY A 268 -1.00 11.33 -34.25
N GLN A 269 -1.39 11.83 -35.44
CA GLN A 269 -2.57 11.37 -36.12
C GLN A 269 -2.46 9.91 -36.58
N ARG A 270 -1.31 9.48 -37.12
CA ARG A 270 -1.07 8.07 -37.47
C ARG A 270 -1.07 7.16 -36.22
N MET A 271 -0.52 7.63 -35.10
CA MET A 271 -0.60 6.91 -33.83
C MET A 271 -2.05 6.66 -33.42
N HIS A 272 -2.91 7.68 -33.48
CA HIS A 272 -4.33 7.53 -33.16
C HIS A 272 -5.03 6.54 -34.13
N GLN A 273 -4.72 6.58 -35.43
CA GLN A 273 -5.22 5.63 -36.41
C GLN A 273 -4.80 4.17 -36.08
N GLU A 274 -3.55 3.94 -35.66
CA GLU A 274 -3.08 2.61 -35.25
C GLU A 274 -3.78 2.10 -33.99
N ILE A 275 -4.03 2.98 -33.01
CA ILE A 275 -4.83 2.65 -31.83
C ILE A 275 -6.25 2.25 -32.24
N HIS A 276 -6.88 3.03 -33.11
CA HIS A 276 -8.23 2.75 -33.62
C HIS A 276 -8.29 1.44 -34.40
N ALA A 277 -7.31 1.18 -35.27
CA ALA A 277 -7.19 -0.08 -36.01
C ALA A 277 -7.03 -1.27 -35.06
N ALA A 278 -6.19 -1.16 -34.04
CA ALA A 278 -6.00 -2.18 -33.02
C ALA A 278 -7.29 -2.48 -32.24
N LEU A 279 -8.06 -1.45 -31.86
CA LEU A 279 -9.34 -1.60 -31.15
C LEU A 279 -10.48 -2.10 -32.08
N SER A 280 -10.38 -1.90 -33.40
CA SER A 280 -11.36 -2.35 -34.36
C SER A 280 -11.15 -3.77 -34.86
N CYS A 281 -9.96 -4.35 -34.69
CA CYS A 281 -9.62 -5.69 -35.12
C CYS A 281 -10.40 -6.75 -34.31
N THR A 282 -10.97 -7.76 -34.95
CA THR A 282 -11.76 -8.83 -34.35
C THR A 282 -11.04 -10.20 -34.33
N ASP A 283 -9.78 -10.23 -34.79
CA ASP A 283 -9.00 -11.47 -34.82
C ASP A 283 -8.46 -11.84 -33.42
N ALA A 284 -9.05 -12.84 -32.81
CA ALA A 284 -8.68 -13.33 -31.50
C ALA A 284 -7.23 -13.88 -31.42
N ALA A 285 -6.68 -14.37 -32.54
CA ALA A 285 -5.32 -14.89 -32.59
C ALA A 285 -4.25 -13.78 -32.38
N GLN A 286 -4.60 -12.54 -32.66
CA GLN A 286 -3.71 -11.39 -32.54
C GLN A 286 -3.91 -10.59 -31.24
N ASN A 287 -4.83 -10.98 -30.36
CA ASN A 287 -5.18 -10.21 -29.16
C ASN A 287 -3.98 -9.85 -28.30
N HIS A 288 -3.08 -10.78 -28.04
CA HIS A 288 -1.91 -10.51 -27.17
C HIS A 288 -0.98 -9.43 -27.76
N ARG A 289 -0.72 -9.48 -29.07
CA ARG A 289 0.11 -8.47 -29.77
C ARG A 289 -0.56 -7.12 -29.80
N ARG A 290 -1.86 -7.10 -30.07
CA ARG A 290 -2.68 -5.87 -30.06
C ARG A 290 -2.59 -5.16 -28.73
N TYR A 291 -2.72 -5.89 -27.62
CA TYR A 291 -2.62 -5.32 -26.29
C TYR A 291 -1.24 -4.73 -26.02
N GLY A 292 -0.17 -5.38 -26.45
CA GLY A 292 1.19 -4.85 -26.32
C GLY A 292 1.40 -3.54 -27.08
N VAL A 293 0.85 -3.44 -28.30
CA VAL A 293 0.88 -2.20 -29.10
C VAL A 293 0.05 -1.11 -28.45
N LEU A 294 -1.20 -1.42 -28.07
CA LEU A 294 -2.10 -0.46 -27.41
C LEU A 294 -1.46 0.09 -26.13
N GLN A 295 -0.89 -0.77 -25.27
CA GLN A 295 -0.26 -0.35 -24.04
C GLN A 295 0.91 0.61 -24.27
N ARG A 296 1.71 0.41 -25.31
CA ARG A 296 2.81 1.32 -25.68
C ARG A 296 2.29 2.67 -26.18
N LEU A 297 1.31 2.65 -27.10
CA LEU A 297 0.81 3.85 -27.75
C LEU A 297 -0.06 4.71 -26.81
N LEU A 298 -0.91 4.11 -25.96
CA LEU A 298 -1.78 4.85 -25.05
C LEU A 298 -1.00 5.68 -24.01
N LYS A 299 0.19 5.26 -23.63
CA LYS A 299 1.06 6.03 -22.72
C LYS A 299 1.47 7.39 -23.29
N ASN A 300 1.48 7.54 -24.61
CA ASN A 300 1.88 8.79 -25.24
C ASN A 300 0.87 9.92 -24.99
N TYR A 301 -0.40 9.60 -24.65
CA TYR A 301 -1.37 10.64 -24.30
C TYR A 301 -0.96 11.42 -23.05
N ILE A 302 -0.24 10.81 -22.11
CA ILE A 302 0.34 11.52 -20.95
C ILE A 302 1.37 12.52 -21.45
N CYS A 303 2.26 12.10 -22.35
CA CYS A 303 3.28 12.99 -22.90
C CYS A 303 2.65 14.18 -23.65
N PHE A 304 1.60 13.96 -24.45
CA PHE A 304 0.86 15.04 -25.10
C PHE A 304 0.28 16.03 -24.08
N ALA A 305 -0.36 15.54 -23.01
CA ALA A 305 -0.92 16.38 -21.98
C ALA A 305 0.15 17.17 -21.19
N GLU A 306 1.30 16.56 -20.94
CA GLU A 306 2.42 17.19 -20.21
C GLU A 306 3.17 18.24 -21.06
N THR A 307 3.24 18.06 -22.37
CA THR A 307 3.94 18.96 -23.28
C THR A 307 3.07 20.10 -23.81
N GLY A 308 1.78 20.15 -23.42
CA GLY A 308 0.89 21.27 -23.72
C GLY A 308 0.17 21.17 -25.06
N SER A 309 0.01 19.96 -25.63
CA SER A 309 -0.90 19.70 -26.74
C SER A 309 -2.35 20.11 -26.41
N ASP A 310 -3.20 20.31 -27.42
CA ASP A 310 -4.60 20.70 -27.21
C ASP A 310 -5.37 19.67 -26.37
N GLN A 311 -5.71 20.04 -25.14
CA GLN A 311 -6.43 19.17 -24.19
C GLN A 311 -7.80 18.74 -24.73
N ASN A 312 -8.50 19.60 -25.51
CA ASN A 312 -9.80 19.24 -26.08
C ASN A 312 -9.65 18.11 -27.12
N MET A 313 -8.56 18.11 -27.85
CA MET A 313 -8.27 17.06 -28.82
C MET A 313 -7.89 15.76 -28.10
N ILE A 314 -7.07 15.83 -27.04
CA ILE A 314 -6.74 14.68 -26.19
C ILE A 314 -8.02 14.06 -25.65
N ASP A 315 -8.89 14.87 -25.04
CA ASP A 315 -10.16 14.42 -24.47
C ASP A 315 -11.09 13.80 -25.53
N ALA A 316 -11.15 14.40 -26.72
CA ALA A 316 -11.96 13.86 -27.82
C ALA A 316 -11.47 12.48 -28.29
N GLN A 317 -10.17 12.32 -28.51
CA GLN A 317 -9.57 11.05 -28.91
C GLN A 317 -9.70 9.98 -27.79
N VAL A 318 -9.54 10.35 -26.51
CA VAL A 318 -9.74 9.43 -25.38
C VAL A 318 -11.21 9.00 -25.28
N ARG A 319 -12.19 9.89 -25.48
CA ARG A 319 -13.61 9.51 -25.55
C ARG A 319 -13.88 8.52 -26.70
N GLU A 320 -13.26 8.73 -27.85
CA GLU A 320 -13.35 7.81 -28.97
C GLU A 320 -12.79 6.44 -28.63
N ILE A 321 -11.60 6.37 -28.03
CA ILE A 321 -10.97 5.13 -27.54
C ILE A 321 -11.88 4.42 -26.53
N LEU A 322 -12.43 5.13 -25.55
CA LEU A 322 -13.32 4.57 -24.54
C LEU A 322 -14.66 4.09 -25.13
N SER A 323 -15.10 4.59 -26.29
CA SER A 323 -16.31 4.10 -26.97
C SER A 323 -16.21 2.63 -27.38
N PHE A 324 -15.00 2.10 -27.53
CA PHE A 324 -14.76 0.69 -27.83
C PHE A 324 -14.94 -0.25 -26.62
N PHE A 325 -15.18 0.29 -25.43
CA PHE A 325 -15.35 -0.49 -24.19
C PHE A 325 -16.46 -1.54 -24.26
N HIS A 326 -17.48 -1.31 -25.06
CA HIS A 326 -18.60 -2.26 -25.24
C HIS A 326 -18.27 -3.46 -26.12
N LYS A 327 -17.08 -3.50 -26.73
CA LYS A 327 -16.57 -4.69 -27.41
C LYS A 327 -15.89 -5.60 -26.38
N ASP A 328 -16.34 -6.85 -26.26
CA ASP A 328 -15.84 -7.79 -25.26
C ASP A 328 -14.31 -7.96 -25.29
N ASP A 329 -13.73 -7.99 -26.50
CA ASP A 329 -12.29 -8.14 -26.71
C ASP A 329 -11.47 -6.91 -26.26
N CYS A 330 -12.08 -5.74 -26.11
CA CYS A 330 -11.38 -4.50 -25.74
C CYS A 330 -11.51 -4.15 -24.25
N LYS A 331 -12.56 -4.65 -23.60
CA LYS A 331 -12.94 -4.28 -22.25
C LYS A 331 -11.82 -4.46 -21.23
N GLU A 332 -11.23 -5.64 -21.20
CA GLU A 332 -10.17 -5.96 -20.22
C GLU A 332 -8.91 -5.11 -20.44
N CYS A 333 -8.53 -4.89 -21.70
CA CYS A 333 -7.40 -4.06 -22.04
C CYS A 333 -7.62 -2.60 -21.63
N LEU A 334 -8.81 -2.04 -21.97
CA LEU A 334 -9.12 -0.65 -21.63
C LEU A 334 -9.22 -0.43 -20.12
N ILE A 335 -9.77 -1.39 -19.35
CA ILE A 335 -9.78 -1.31 -17.88
C ILE A 335 -8.36 -1.18 -17.33
N LYS A 336 -7.43 -1.98 -17.82
CA LYS A 336 -6.02 -1.96 -17.36
C LYS A 336 -5.33 -0.63 -17.65
N GLU A 337 -5.71 0.05 -18.73
CA GLU A 337 -5.10 1.30 -19.16
C GLU A 337 -5.89 2.56 -18.75
N LEU A 338 -7.05 2.42 -18.09
CA LEU A 338 -7.88 3.55 -17.66
C LEU A 338 -7.12 4.56 -16.81
N ARG A 339 -6.22 4.10 -15.94
CA ARG A 339 -5.39 4.97 -15.13
C ARG A 339 -4.51 5.89 -15.98
N ILE A 340 -3.88 5.34 -17.02
CA ILE A 340 -3.05 6.11 -17.97
C ILE A 340 -3.90 7.16 -18.69
N LEU A 341 -5.08 6.75 -19.16
CA LEU A 341 -6.01 7.66 -19.80
C LEU A 341 -6.53 8.74 -18.86
N ALA A 342 -6.72 8.43 -17.56
CA ALA A 342 -7.12 9.40 -16.55
C ALA A 342 -6.02 10.42 -16.23
N GLU A 343 -4.75 10.04 -16.32
CA GLU A 343 -3.64 10.98 -16.23
C GLU A 343 -3.63 11.98 -17.39
N ALA A 344 -3.98 11.53 -18.58
CA ALA A 344 -3.98 12.34 -19.80
C ALA A 344 -5.28 13.15 -20.01
N ALA A 345 -6.44 12.54 -19.79
CA ALA A 345 -7.77 13.07 -20.06
C ALA A 345 -8.74 12.84 -18.89
N PRO A 346 -8.53 13.50 -17.75
CA PRO A 346 -9.26 13.21 -16.52
C PRO A 346 -10.77 13.41 -16.64
N GLU A 347 -11.22 14.44 -17.37
CA GLU A 347 -12.65 14.72 -17.55
C GLU A 347 -13.34 13.67 -18.42
N ALA A 348 -12.71 13.25 -19.52
CA ALA A 348 -13.23 12.21 -20.40
C ALA A 348 -13.38 10.86 -19.68
N VAL A 349 -12.38 10.48 -18.87
CA VAL A 349 -12.43 9.23 -18.10
C VAL A 349 -13.46 9.32 -16.98
N LEU A 350 -13.59 10.46 -16.31
CA LEU A 350 -14.61 10.65 -15.27
C LEU A 350 -16.03 10.53 -15.84
N GLU A 351 -16.31 11.13 -17.00
CA GLU A 351 -17.58 10.99 -17.71
C GLU A 351 -17.88 9.52 -18.05
N PHE A 352 -16.86 8.81 -18.54
CA PHE A 352 -16.97 7.38 -18.83
C PHE A 352 -17.30 6.55 -17.58
N LEU A 353 -16.59 6.75 -16.47
CA LEU A 353 -16.84 6.03 -15.20
C LEU A 353 -18.25 6.29 -14.64
N LYS A 354 -18.75 7.52 -14.74
CA LYS A 354 -20.13 7.88 -14.36
C LYS A 354 -21.19 7.15 -15.19
N LYS A 355 -20.91 6.99 -16.50
CA LYS A 355 -21.83 6.34 -17.43
C LYS A 355 -21.86 4.83 -17.24
N GLU A 356 -20.70 4.20 -17.16
CA GLU A 356 -20.56 2.73 -17.19
C GLU A 356 -20.81 2.06 -15.84
N GLN A 357 -20.84 2.80 -14.73
CA GLN A 357 -21.07 2.31 -13.36
C GLN A 357 -20.25 1.04 -13.04
N LEU A 358 -18.97 1.08 -13.35
CA LEU A 358 -18.05 -0.06 -13.16
C LEU A 358 -17.88 -0.40 -11.67
N GLY A 359 -17.69 -1.70 -11.35
CA GLY A 359 -17.49 -2.17 -9.99
C GLY A 359 -16.14 -1.76 -9.38
N GLY A 360 -15.94 -2.06 -8.09
CA GLY A 360 -14.73 -1.71 -7.33
C GLY A 360 -13.52 -2.60 -7.61
N GLN A 361 -13.16 -2.84 -8.88
CA GLN A 361 -11.93 -3.52 -9.27
C GLN A 361 -10.71 -2.62 -9.00
N ASN A 362 -9.55 -3.18 -8.74
CA ASN A 362 -8.35 -2.44 -8.38
C ASN A 362 -7.95 -1.38 -9.43
N GLU A 363 -8.08 -1.71 -10.69
CA GLU A 363 -7.77 -0.80 -11.81
C GLU A 363 -8.68 0.44 -11.79
N ILE A 364 -9.97 0.25 -11.44
CA ILE A 364 -10.92 1.35 -11.28
C ILE A 364 -10.58 2.19 -10.06
N LEU A 365 -10.22 1.55 -8.94
CA LEU A 365 -9.83 2.27 -7.72
C LEU A 365 -8.59 3.13 -7.96
N TRP A 366 -7.55 2.58 -8.60
CA TRP A 366 -6.35 3.34 -8.95
C TRP A 366 -6.63 4.46 -9.96
N THR A 367 -7.60 4.27 -10.85
CA THR A 367 -8.04 5.31 -11.76
C THR A 367 -8.74 6.44 -10.99
N LEU A 368 -9.61 6.11 -10.05
CA LEU A 368 -10.27 7.09 -9.18
C LEU A 368 -9.27 7.85 -8.31
N ASP A 369 -8.25 7.18 -7.78
CA ASP A 369 -7.15 7.85 -7.05
C ASP A 369 -6.45 8.91 -7.92
N THR A 370 -6.19 8.57 -9.20
CA THR A 370 -5.61 9.53 -10.15
C THR A 370 -6.53 10.74 -10.38
N LEU A 371 -7.85 10.52 -10.47
CA LEU A 371 -8.83 11.59 -10.66
C LEU A 371 -9.03 12.45 -9.41
N ILE A 372 -8.86 11.89 -8.23
CA ILE A 372 -8.95 12.61 -6.94
C ILE A 372 -7.81 13.63 -6.78
N GLU A 373 -6.71 13.41 -7.45
CA GLU A 373 -5.57 14.33 -7.43
C GLU A 373 -5.77 15.59 -8.31
N ARG A 374 -6.86 15.67 -9.10
CA ARG A 374 -7.15 16.78 -10.03
C ARG A 374 -8.32 17.64 -9.53
N GLU A 375 -8.16 18.97 -9.53
CA GLU A 375 -9.17 19.91 -9.01
C GLU A 375 -10.55 19.74 -9.64
N ASN A 376 -10.60 19.57 -10.97
CA ASN A 376 -11.87 19.48 -11.70
C ASN A 376 -12.60 18.15 -11.50
N THR A 377 -11.94 17.09 -11.05
CA THR A 377 -12.49 15.72 -10.99
C THR A 377 -12.56 15.14 -9.60
N CYS A 378 -11.81 15.68 -8.61
CA CYS A 378 -11.66 15.14 -7.26
C CYS A 378 -13.00 14.89 -6.55
N LEU A 379 -13.89 15.87 -6.54
CA LEU A 379 -15.18 15.75 -5.84
C LEU A 379 -16.05 14.63 -6.45
N SER A 380 -16.14 14.60 -7.77
CA SER A 380 -16.90 13.57 -8.49
C SER A 380 -16.31 12.17 -8.34
N ALA A 381 -15.00 12.04 -8.33
CA ALA A 381 -14.32 10.77 -8.10
C ALA A 381 -14.56 10.24 -6.68
N CYS A 382 -14.53 11.11 -5.66
CA CYS A 382 -14.90 10.75 -4.30
C CYS A 382 -16.37 10.32 -4.19
N GLN A 383 -17.27 10.96 -4.93
CA GLN A 383 -18.69 10.55 -4.97
C GLN A 383 -18.85 9.16 -5.59
N ILE A 384 -18.08 8.82 -6.64
CA ILE A 384 -18.09 7.46 -7.21
C ILE A 384 -17.57 6.45 -6.19
N LEU A 385 -16.45 6.72 -5.51
CA LEU A 385 -15.94 5.85 -4.44
C LEU A 385 -16.97 5.63 -3.33
N TYR A 386 -17.66 6.68 -2.91
CA TYR A 386 -18.72 6.58 -1.92
C TYR A 386 -19.88 5.69 -2.41
N GLN A 387 -20.33 5.85 -3.65
CA GLN A 387 -21.38 5.00 -4.22
C GLN A 387 -20.94 3.53 -4.30
N LEU A 388 -19.70 3.26 -4.70
CA LEU A 388 -19.13 1.90 -4.72
C LEU A 388 -19.06 1.31 -3.31
N ALA A 389 -18.69 2.10 -2.31
CA ALA A 389 -18.69 1.66 -0.90
C ALA A 389 -20.09 1.29 -0.40
N LEU A 390 -21.13 2.01 -0.84
CA LEU A 390 -22.53 1.70 -0.48
C LEU A 390 -23.08 0.47 -1.18
N GLN A 391 -22.61 0.15 -2.37
CA GLN A 391 -23.05 -1.05 -3.10
C GLN A 391 -22.56 -2.34 -2.45
N GLY A 392 -21.46 -2.30 -1.69
CA GLY A 392 -20.83 -3.48 -1.12
C GLY A 392 -20.15 -4.34 -2.20
N GLY A 393 -19.91 -5.60 -1.90
CA GLY A 393 -19.31 -6.54 -2.87
C GLY A 393 -17.99 -7.12 -2.39
N GLN A 394 -17.33 -7.91 -3.26
CA GLN A 394 -16.10 -8.62 -2.90
C GLN A 394 -14.95 -7.69 -2.46
N ASN A 395 -14.85 -6.50 -3.04
CA ASN A 395 -13.78 -5.53 -2.79
C ASN A 395 -14.23 -4.37 -1.86
N TYR A 396 -15.27 -4.59 -1.05
CA TYR A 396 -15.80 -3.54 -0.16
C TYR A 396 -14.73 -2.91 0.74
N LYS A 397 -13.82 -3.71 1.30
CA LYS A 397 -12.77 -3.23 2.22
C LYS A 397 -11.79 -2.32 1.50
N GLU A 398 -11.38 -2.69 0.30
CA GLU A 398 -10.48 -1.92 -0.56
C GLU A 398 -11.13 -0.60 -0.98
N VAL A 399 -12.37 -0.63 -1.45
CA VAL A 399 -13.14 0.58 -1.82
C VAL A 399 -13.25 1.53 -0.63
N LYS A 400 -13.64 1.02 0.56
CA LYS A 400 -13.73 1.81 1.79
C LYS A 400 -12.38 2.43 2.15
N GLN A 401 -11.28 1.68 1.98
CA GLN A 401 -9.93 2.15 2.27
C GLN A 401 -9.51 3.28 1.34
N HIS A 402 -9.78 3.19 0.03
CA HIS A 402 -9.52 4.27 -0.93
C HIS A 402 -10.31 5.53 -0.61
N LEU A 403 -11.58 5.39 -0.19
CA LEU A 403 -12.39 6.52 0.25
C LEU A 403 -11.85 7.16 1.55
N LEU A 404 -11.37 6.34 2.51
CA LEU A 404 -10.70 6.83 3.71
C LEU A 404 -9.40 7.59 3.38
N ASP A 405 -8.62 7.09 2.42
CA ASP A 405 -7.40 7.77 1.95
C ASP A 405 -7.72 9.09 1.28
N ALA A 406 -8.78 9.12 0.45
CA ALA A 406 -9.22 10.31 -0.26
C ALA A 406 -9.67 11.42 0.69
N LEU A 407 -10.41 11.07 1.76
CA LEU A 407 -10.98 12.02 2.72
C LEU A 407 -10.08 12.24 3.95
N CYS A 408 -8.90 11.62 4.01
CA CYS A 408 -7.95 11.79 5.10
C CYS A 408 -7.57 13.27 5.27
N LEU A 409 -7.88 13.86 6.45
CA LEU A 409 -7.79 15.30 6.67
C LEU A 409 -6.36 15.86 6.59
N TRP A 410 -5.38 15.14 7.16
CA TRP A 410 -3.98 15.55 7.17
C TRP A 410 -3.24 15.27 5.85
N SER A 411 -3.87 14.59 4.91
CA SER A 411 -3.25 14.20 3.64
C SER A 411 -3.37 15.30 2.60
N SER A 412 -2.26 15.66 1.97
CA SER A 412 -2.19 16.58 0.82
C SER A 412 -2.27 15.88 -0.54
N HIS A 413 -2.52 14.57 -0.58
CA HIS A 413 -2.50 13.79 -1.83
C HIS A 413 -3.72 14.04 -2.72
N THR A 414 -4.79 14.60 -2.18
CA THR A 414 -6.01 14.87 -2.92
C THR A 414 -6.12 16.35 -3.26
N ALA A 415 -6.86 16.66 -4.32
CA ALA A 415 -7.12 18.04 -4.69
C ALA A 415 -8.22 18.71 -3.83
N LEU A 416 -8.91 17.92 -2.99
CA LEU A 416 -9.90 18.43 -2.07
C LEU A 416 -9.26 19.29 -0.98
N THR A 417 -9.87 20.42 -0.71
CA THR A 417 -9.54 21.27 0.45
C THR A 417 -9.95 20.59 1.75
N LEU A 418 -9.37 21.00 2.87
CA LEU A 418 -9.75 20.51 4.20
C LEU A 418 -11.25 20.67 4.45
N GLU A 419 -11.83 21.81 4.07
CA GLU A 419 -13.26 22.10 4.22
C GLU A 419 -14.13 21.14 3.39
N GLU A 420 -13.76 20.87 2.14
CA GLU A 420 -14.49 19.91 1.28
C GLU A 420 -14.44 18.50 1.85
N LYS A 421 -13.29 18.04 2.35
CA LYS A 421 -13.16 16.75 3.01
C LYS A 421 -14.06 16.63 4.24
N LYS A 422 -14.06 17.67 5.09
CA LYS A 422 -14.91 17.77 6.28
C LYS A 422 -16.39 17.72 5.91
N VAL A 423 -16.82 18.56 4.98
CA VAL A 423 -18.22 18.64 4.55
C VAL A 423 -18.69 17.32 3.97
N LEU A 424 -17.92 16.69 3.07
CA LEU A 424 -18.25 15.38 2.50
C LEU A 424 -18.35 14.29 3.57
N THR A 425 -17.42 14.26 4.52
CA THR A 425 -17.44 13.29 5.62
C THR A 425 -18.70 13.45 6.45
N ILE A 426 -19.05 14.67 6.82
CA ILE A 426 -20.26 14.96 7.59
C ILE A 426 -21.53 14.57 6.79
N GLN A 427 -21.56 14.85 5.48
CA GLN A 427 -22.68 14.42 4.62
C GLN A 427 -22.82 12.90 4.58
N ILE A 428 -21.72 12.16 4.45
CA ILE A 428 -21.72 10.68 4.49
C ILE A 428 -22.31 10.17 5.81
N ILE A 429 -21.88 10.74 6.95
CA ILE A 429 -22.38 10.38 8.28
C ILE A 429 -23.90 10.61 8.40
N GLN A 430 -24.40 11.74 7.89
CA GLN A 430 -25.80 12.12 8.00
C GLN A 430 -26.70 11.36 7.02
N GLN A 431 -26.28 11.14 5.77
CA GLN A 431 -27.07 10.49 4.74
C GLN A 431 -27.20 8.98 4.92
N LYS A 432 -26.16 8.33 5.40
CA LYS A 432 -26.08 6.88 5.61
C LYS A 432 -25.47 6.56 6.98
N PRO A 433 -26.19 6.78 8.06
CA PRO A 433 -25.68 6.64 9.42
C PRO A 433 -24.99 5.30 9.70
N ASP A 434 -25.57 4.18 9.22
CA ASP A 434 -25.01 2.83 9.45
C ASP A 434 -23.59 2.67 8.89
N PHE A 435 -23.32 3.25 7.72
CA PHE A 435 -21.99 3.29 7.13
C PHE A 435 -21.16 4.45 7.69
N GLY A 436 -21.76 5.64 7.75
CA GLY A 436 -21.06 6.89 7.98
C GLY A 436 -20.48 7.04 9.38
N VAL A 437 -21.15 6.53 10.41
CA VAL A 437 -20.63 6.59 11.79
C VAL A 437 -19.38 5.74 11.94
N GLU A 438 -19.38 4.52 11.45
CA GLU A 438 -18.21 3.66 11.47
C GLU A 438 -17.07 4.23 10.61
N PHE A 439 -17.39 4.70 9.41
CA PHE A 439 -16.46 5.36 8.50
C PHE A 439 -15.81 6.60 9.15
N GLY A 440 -16.61 7.45 9.81
CA GLY A 440 -16.12 8.65 10.51
C GLY A 440 -15.15 8.30 11.63
N ILE A 441 -15.46 7.29 12.45
CA ILE A 441 -14.55 6.82 13.51
C ILE A 441 -13.22 6.32 12.91
N GLU A 442 -13.27 5.52 11.85
CA GLU A 442 -12.04 5.03 11.20
C GLU A 442 -11.22 6.17 10.57
N LEU A 443 -11.89 7.18 10.01
CA LEU A 443 -11.23 8.36 9.45
C LEU A 443 -10.49 9.16 10.52
N LEU A 444 -11.12 9.37 11.69
CA LEU A 444 -10.52 10.07 12.83
C LEU A 444 -9.26 9.36 13.34
N CYS A 445 -9.17 8.04 13.19
CA CYS A 445 -8.06 7.22 13.69
C CYS A 445 -6.98 6.93 12.63
N LYS A 446 -7.16 7.45 11.42
CA LYS A 446 -6.30 7.10 10.31
C LYS A 446 -4.90 7.71 10.43
N THR A 447 -3.87 6.86 10.51
CA THR A 447 -2.46 7.25 10.69
C THR A 447 -1.57 6.99 9.47
N SER A 448 -2.06 6.23 8.47
CA SER A 448 -1.30 5.88 7.29
C SER A 448 -2.18 5.84 6.03
N LEU A 449 -1.57 6.03 4.87
CA LEU A 449 -2.22 5.98 3.56
C LEU A 449 -1.70 4.80 2.75
N ILE A 450 -2.56 4.23 1.91
CA ILE A 450 -2.14 3.34 0.85
C ILE A 450 -1.74 4.21 -0.35
N ARG A 451 -0.45 4.37 -0.58
CA ARG A 451 0.05 5.17 -1.71
C ARG A 451 -0.01 4.35 -2.99
N GLY A 452 -0.78 4.82 -3.98
CA GLY A 452 -0.64 4.37 -5.36
C GLY A 452 0.66 4.93 -5.98
N HIS A 453 1.35 4.16 -6.80
CA HIS A 453 2.49 4.68 -7.57
C HIS A 453 1.98 5.61 -8.68
N ARG A 454 2.33 6.89 -8.62
CA ARG A 454 2.17 7.83 -9.73
C ARG A 454 3.12 7.47 -10.87
N ARG A 455 2.65 7.55 -12.11
CA ARG A 455 3.50 7.50 -13.31
C ARG A 455 3.83 8.89 -13.85
N GLY A 456 3.05 9.92 -13.53
CA GLY A 456 3.28 11.31 -13.93
C GLY A 456 4.23 12.05 -12.98
N LYS A 457 4.97 13.04 -13.51
CA LYS A 457 6.08 13.72 -12.82
C LYS A 457 5.68 14.96 -12.01
N LYS A 458 4.45 15.44 -12.09
CA LYS A 458 4.04 16.66 -11.37
C LYS A 458 3.59 16.31 -9.95
N GLU A 459 4.52 16.37 -8.99
CA GLU A 459 4.17 16.46 -7.57
C GLU A 459 3.57 17.83 -7.29
N ARG A 460 2.39 17.86 -6.65
CA ARG A 460 1.89 19.10 -6.07
C ARG A 460 2.74 19.45 -4.85
N PRO A 461 3.04 20.75 -4.62
CA PRO A 461 3.61 21.15 -3.36
C PRO A 461 2.64 20.75 -2.24
N ALA A 462 3.16 20.14 -1.19
CA ALA A 462 2.38 19.79 -0.01
C ALA A 462 1.68 21.05 0.51
N GLN A 463 0.34 21.02 0.55
CA GLN A 463 -0.43 22.08 1.18
C GLN A 463 -0.20 21.98 2.70
N LEU A 464 0.46 22.96 3.27
CA LEU A 464 0.60 23.08 4.72
C LEU A 464 -0.76 23.48 5.29
N ILE A 465 -1.41 22.54 5.97
CA ILE A 465 -2.67 22.78 6.69
C ILE A 465 -2.29 23.31 8.07
N PRO A 466 -2.80 24.48 8.51
CA PRO A 466 -2.59 24.96 9.87
C PRO A 466 -3.14 23.94 10.89
N GLU A 467 -2.38 23.66 11.94
CA GLU A 467 -2.74 22.68 12.97
C GLU A 467 -4.11 22.98 13.60
N GLN A 468 -4.39 24.26 13.84
CA GLN A 468 -5.66 24.67 14.43
C GLN A 468 -6.86 24.34 13.53
N GLU A 469 -6.77 24.60 12.21
CA GLU A 469 -7.84 24.28 11.27
C GLU A 469 -8.06 22.76 11.18
N LEU A 470 -6.98 22.00 11.26
CA LEU A 470 -7.04 20.55 11.27
C LEU A 470 -7.77 20.02 12.52
N VAL A 471 -7.44 20.54 13.70
CA VAL A 471 -8.09 20.19 14.96
C VAL A 471 -9.58 20.54 14.91
N GLU A 472 -9.94 21.75 14.45
CA GLU A 472 -11.33 22.18 14.30
C GLU A 472 -12.12 21.23 13.37
N ALA A 473 -11.53 20.80 12.25
CA ALA A 473 -12.16 19.87 11.33
C ALA A 473 -12.38 18.48 11.97
N TYR A 474 -11.40 17.98 12.72
CA TYR A 474 -11.52 16.74 13.49
C TYR A 474 -12.65 16.83 14.51
N ASP A 475 -12.73 17.90 15.27
CA ASP A 475 -13.75 18.13 16.29
C ASP A 475 -15.16 18.19 15.69
N GLU A 476 -15.33 18.86 14.55
CA GLU A 476 -16.63 18.92 13.87
C GLU A 476 -17.10 17.54 13.37
N ILE A 477 -16.20 16.74 12.80
CA ILE A 477 -16.51 15.38 12.39
C ILE A 477 -16.88 14.53 13.62
N THR A 478 -16.11 14.65 14.70
CA THR A 478 -16.36 13.96 15.96
C THR A 478 -17.75 14.28 16.52
N ARG A 479 -18.13 15.59 16.52
CA ARG A 479 -19.49 16.01 16.90
C ARG A 479 -20.57 15.41 15.99
N ALA A 480 -20.32 15.32 14.68
CA ALA A 480 -21.26 14.72 13.74
C ALA A 480 -21.47 13.22 13.98
N VAL A 481 -20.36 12.48 14.19
CA VAL A 481 -20.36 11.05 14.55
C VAL A 481 -21.16 10.83 15.85
N TYR A 482 -20.82 11.59 16.90
CA TYR A 482 -21.47 11.47 18.21
C TYR A 482 -22.96 11.75 18.15
N ARG A 483 -23.38 12.90 17.57
CA ARG A 483 -24.79 13.27 17.46
C ARG A 483 -25.61 12.22 16.72
N THR A 484 -25.04 11.68 15.63
CA THR A 484 -25.70 10.64 14.84
C THR A 484 -25.80 9.33 15.61
N ALA A 485 -24.73 8.89 16.27
CA ALA A 485 -24.72 7.68 17.09
C ALA A 485 -25.70 7.81 18.30
N LEU A 486 -25.77 8.99 18.93
CA LEU A 486 -26.68 9.28 20.04
C LEU A 486 -28.14 9.24 19.59
N GLN A 487 -28.49 9.88 18.46
CA GLN A 487 -29.84 9.83 17.88
C GLN A 487 -30.30 8.42 17.55
N LYS A 488 -29.37 7.57 17.10
CA LYS A 488 -29.63 6.16 16.79
C LYS A 488 -29.52 5.23 18.01
N LYS A 489 -29.15 5.74 19.16
CA LYS A 489 -28.89 4.99 20.41
C LYS A 489 -27.80 3.90 20.26
N TRP A 490 -26.78 4.14 19.46
CA TRP A 490 -25.67 3.21 19.21
C TRP A 490 -24.54 3.38 20.25
N LEU A 491 -24.75 2.88 21.45
CA LEU A 491 -23.78 2.96 22.55
C LEU A 491 -22.40 2.38 22.18
N GLY A 492 -22.36 1.25 21.48
CA GLY A 492 -21.12 0.64 21.05
C GLY A 492 -20.29 1.52 20.10
N GLN A 493 -20.94 2.35 19.28
CA GLN A 493 -20.25 3.31 18.43
C GLN A 493 -19.73 4.52 19.22
N ILE A 494 -20.50 4.96 20.23
CA ILE A 494 -20.04 6.01 21.16
C ILE A 494 -18.83 5.49 21.95
N GLU A 495 -18.87 4.28 22.46
CA GLU A 495 -17.75 3.64 23.13
C GLU A 495 -16.50 3.57 22.22
N LYS A 496 -16.68 3.14 20.97
CA LYS A 496 -15.59 3.06 19.99
C LYS A 496 -15.01 4.45 19.70
N LEU A 497 -15.84 5.47 19.56
CA LEU A 497 -15.40 6.86 19.37
C LEU A 497 -14.53 7.34 20.55
N ILE A 498 -14.98 7.11 21.79
CA ILE A 498 -14.22 7.50 22.98
C ILE A 498 -12.89 6.74 23.04
N LYS A 499 -12.90 5.43 22.77
CA LYS A 499 -11.68 4.59 22.74
C LYS A 499 -10.62 5.13 21.83
N GLU A 500 -11.00 5.45 20.63
CA GLU A 500 -10.10 5.80 19.56
C GLU A 500 -9.67 7.28 19.62
N TYR A 501 -10.57 8.18 19.99
CA TYR A 501 -10.35 9.61 19.89
C TYR A 501 -9.87 10.30 21.19
N ARG A 502 -9.94 9.64 22.35
CA ARG A 502 -9.63 10.20 23.67
C ARG A 502 -8.25 10.86 23.81
N ARG A 503 -7.29 10.47 22.96
CA ARG A 503 -5.92 11.01 22.99
C ARG A 503 -5.78 12.32 22.21
N LEU A 504 -6.66 12.57 21.26
CA LEU A 504 -6.55 13.66 20.29
C LEU A 504 -7.54 14.80 20.58
N GLY A 505 -8.78 14.48 20.98
CA GLY A 505 -9.87 15.42 21.12
C GLY A 505 -10.45 15.48 22.53
N GLN A 506 -9.66 15.84 23.53
CA GLN A 506 -10.11 15.85 24.94
C GLN A 506 -11.26 16.81 25.17
N ASP A 507 -11.15 18.06 24.68
CA ASP A 507 -12.15 19.10 24.92
C ASP A 507 -13.51 18.76 24.31
N VAL A 508 -13.51 18.22 23.08
CA VAL A 508 -14.74 17.82 22.41
C VAL A 508 -15.40 16.61 23.08
N LEU A 509 -14.61 15.69 23.63
CA LEU A 509 -15.15 14.55 24.39
C LEU A 509 -15.70 14.94 25.76
N LEU A 510 -15.15 15.98 26.41
CA LEU A 510 -15.71 16.57 27.61
C LEU A 510 -17.05 17.25 27.32
N GLU A 511 -17.12 18.06 26.26
CA GLU A 511 -18.38 18.67 25.77
C GLU A 511 -19.47 17.60 25.53
N MET A 512 -19.11 16.47 24.93
CA MET A 512 -20.02 15.37 24.65
C MET A 512 -20.48 14.67 25.93
N ALA A 513 -19.59 14.48 26.90
CA ALA A 513 -19.95 13.89 28.20
C ALA A 513 -20.98 14.75 28.95
N GLU A 514 -20.87 16.07 28.86
CA GLU A 514 -21.87 16.99 29.43
C GLU A 514 -23.26 16.90 28.76
N GLN A 515 -23.28 16.57 27.45
CA GLN A 515 -24.51 16.43 26.67
C GLN A 515 -25.11 15.01 26.75
N PHE A 516 -24.39 14.04 27.30
CA PHE A 516 -24.85 12.65 27.35
C PHE A 516 -25.92 12.47 28.44
N ASP A 517 -27.06 11.91 28.06
CA ASP A 517 -28.18 11.60 28.97
C ASP A 517 -28.35 10.08 29.12
N ALA A 518 -27.82 9.54 30.21
CA ALA A 518 -27.91 8.12 30.52
C ALA A 518 -29.34 7.60 30.66
N THR A 519 -30.31 8.47 30.97
CA THR A 519 -31.71 8.06 31.14
C THR A 519 -32.38 7.58 29.85
N GLN A 520 -31.79 7.90 28.69
CA GLN A 520 -32.27 7.43 27.39
C GLN A 520 -31.94 5.96 27.09
N PHE A 521 -31.12 5.33 27.96
CA PHE A 521 -30.62 3.98 27.80
C PHE A 521 -31.00 3.11 28.99
N SER A 522 -31.15 1.80 28.75
CA SER A 522 -31.35 0.87 29.87
C SER A 522 -30.05 0.67 30.67
N SER A 523 -30.18 0.40 31.96
CA SER A 523 -29.02 0.13 32.81
C SER A 523 -28.19 -1.04 32.29
N THR A 524 -28.78 -2.08 31.73
CA THR A 524 -28.10 -3.21 31.11
C THR A 524 -27.30 -2.81 29.89
N ALA A 525 -27.81 -1.92 29.03
CA ALA A 525 -27.13 -1.44 27.86
C ALA A 525 -25.89 -0.56 28.21
N LEU A 526 -25.89 0.10 29.36
CA LEU A 526 -24.78 0.93 29.82
C LEU A 526 -23.64 0.11 30.46
N GLN A 527 -23.84 -1.14 30.85
CA GLN A 527 -22.84 -1.93 31.58
C GLN A 527 -21.54 -2.14 30.81
N PRO A 528 -21.52 -2.52 29.52
CA PRO A 528 -20.28 -2.73 28.79
C PRO A 528 -19.41 -1.45 28.73
N ILE A 529 -20.01 -0.32 28.41
CA ILE A 529 -19.28 0.96 28.36
C ILE A 529 -18.81 1.39 29.75
N GLN A 530 -19.62 1.21 30.79
CA GLN A 530 -19.25 1.50 32.19
C GLN A 530 -18.06 0.65 32.63
N TYR A 531 -18.08 -0.66 32.38
CA TYR A 531 -16.97 -1.55 32.71
C TYR A 531 -15.70 -1.11 32.00
N TRP A 532 -15.79 -0.85 30.69
CA TRP A 532 -14.64 -0.44 29.91
C TRP A 532 -14.08 0.91 30.39
N LEU A 533 -14.92 1.93 30.63
CA LEU A 533 -14.49 3.24 31.12
C LEU A 533 -13.77 3.13 32.47
N LYS A 534 -14.33 2.34 33.39
CA LYS A 534 -13.70 2.13 34.72
C LYS A 534 -12.38 1.37 34.61
N MET A 535 -12.27 0.40 33.67
CA MET A 535 -11.02 -0.32 33.40
C MET A 535 -9.94 0.64 32.88
N GLU A 536 -10.29 1.50 31.93
CA GLU A 536 -9.35 2.47 31.36
C GLU A 536 -8.95 3.54 32.38
N LEU A 537 -9.90 4.01 33.19
CA LEU A 537 -9.63 4.96 34.26
C LEU A 537 -8.68 4.36 35.31
N TYR A 538 -8.95 3.10 35.72
CA TYR A 538 -8.06 2.35 36.61
C TYR A 538 -6.65 2.23 36.04
N ASN A 539 -6.50 1.83 34.77
CA ASN A 539 -5.22 1.72 34.10
C ASN A 539 -4.52 3.08 33.97
N SER A 540 -5.27 4.14 33.61
CA SER A 540 -4.72 5.49 33.47
C SER A 540 -4.20 6.04 34.79
N LYS A 541 -4.90 5.81 35.89
CA LYS A 541 -4.45 6.17 37.26
C LYS A 541 -3.24 5.33 37.70
N LYS A 542 -3.25 4.04 37.40
CA LYS A 542 -2.17 3.11 37.78
C LYS A 542 -0.84 3.40 37.06
N TYR A 543 -0.90 3.80 35.78
CA TYR A 543 0.28 4.04 34.94
C TYR A 543 0.57 5.54 34.72
N ASP A 544 -0.12 6.42 35.47
CA ASP A 544 0.02 7.88 35.42
C ASP A 544 -0.16 8.49 33.99
N TRP A 545 -1.23 8.08 33.30
CA TRP A 545 -1.62 8.67 32.02
C TRP A 545 -2.52 9.89 32.26
N SER A 546 -1.96 10.91 32.89
CA SER A 546 -2.69 12.08 33.42
C SER A 546 -3.57 12.79 32.37
N GLY A 547 -3.12 12.90 31.11
CA GLY A 547 -3.82 13.60 30.06
C GLY A 547 -5.18 12.98 29.65
N GLN A 548 -5.57 11.79 30.11
CA GLN A 548 -6.84 11.16 29.75
C GLN A 548 -7.79 10.98 30.92
N ILE A 549 -7.32 11.19 32.14
CA ILE A 549 -8.07 10.92 33.39
C ILE A 549 -9.35 11.77 33.44
N GLU A 550 -9.26 13.05 33.14
CA GLU A 550 -10.40 13.97 33.19
C GLU A 550 -11.55 13.55 32.25
N VAL A 551 -11.22 13.20 31.00
CA VAL A 551 -12.20 12.71 30.03
C VAL A 551 -12.85 11.43 30.51
N LEU A 552 -12.05 10.46 30.99
CA LEU A 552 -12.56 9.19 31.46
C LEU A 552 -13.44 9.36 32.71
N GLU A 553 -13.08 10.25 33.64
CA GLU A 553 -13.91 10.55 34.82
C GLU A 553 -15.23 11.22 34.44
N ALA A 554 -15.21 12.14 33.47
CA ALA A 554 -16.43 12.75 32.96
C ALA A 554 -17.37 11.71 32.34
N TRP A 555 -16.85 10.82 31.50
CA TRP A 555 -17.63 9.76 30.88
C TRP A 555 -18.12 8.70 31.88
N VAL A 556 -17.32 8.32 32.87
CA VAL A 556 -17.76 7.43 33.97
C VAL A 556 -18.95 8.05 34.69
N ARG A 557 -18.90 9.34 35.00
CA ARG A 557 -19.98 10.04 35.71
C ARG A 557 -21.27 10.16 34.88
N CYS A 558 -21.16 10.58 33.62
CA CYS A 558 -22.37 10.80 32.79
C CYS A 558 -23.04 9.50 32.34
N THR A 559 -22.30 8.40 32.25
CA THR A 559 -22.87 7.08 31.89
C THR A 559 -23.31 6.26 33.10
N GLU A 560 -23.17 6.74 34.34
CA GLU A 560 -23.56 6.01 35.55
C GLU A 560 -25.08 5.87 35.62
N PRO A 561 -25.63 4.62 35.69
CA PRO A 561 -27.04 4.41 35.82
C PRO A 561 -27.57 4.90 37.19
N ASN A 562 -28.83 5.35 37.20
CA ASN A 562 -29.46 5.86 38.43
C ASN A 562 -29.93 4.75 39.40
N ASP A 563 -30.10 3.51 38.93
CA ASP A 563 -30.50 2.39 39.76
C ASP A 563 -29.29 1.63 40.33
N LEU A 564 -29.48 1.00 41.49
CA LEU A 564 -28.38 0.32 42.18
C LEU A 564 -27.81 -0.88 41.41
N VAL A 565 -28.65 -1.64 40.72
CA VAL A 565 -28.20 -2.78 39.91
C VAL A 565 -27.34 -2.26 38.75
N GLY A 566 -27.79 -1.20 38.11
CA GLY A 566 -27.04 -0.52 37.08
C GLY A 566 -25.73 0.03 37.60
N LYS A 567 -25.74 0.67 38.79
CA LYS A 567 -24.56 1.28 39.42
C LYS A 567 -23.45 0.29 39.73
N PHE A 568 -23.79 -0.91 40.18
CA PHE A 568 -22.80 -1.94 40.56
C PHE A 568 -22.69 -3.08 39.55
N GLY A 569 -23.55 -3.16 38.54
CA GLY A 569 -23.61 -4.25 37.56
C GLY A 569 -22.28 -4.46 36.81
N TRP A 570 -21.54 -3.40 36.53
CA TRP A 570 -20.22 -3.47 35.89
C TRP A 570 -19.21 -4.35 36.68
N MET A 571 -19.35 -4.47 37.99
CA MET A 571 -18.50 -5.32 38.79
C MET A 571 -18.73 -6.82 38.50
N PHE A 572 -19.89 -7.15 37.94
CA PHE A 572 -20.34 -8.49 37.63
C PHE A 572 -20.33 -8.81 36.14
N SER A 573 -19.93 -7.87 35.26
CA SER A 573 -19.84 -8.12 33.82
C SER A 573 -18.63 -8.98 33.46
N ASN A 574 -17.51 -8.86 34.17
CA ASN A 574 -16.31 -9.66 33.93
C ASN A 574 -15.71 -10.18 35.25
N TRP A 575 -15.50 -11.51 35.34
CA TRP A 575 -14.92 -12.11 36.51
C TRP A 575 -13.43 -11.85 36.69
N GLN A 576 -12.68 -11.82 35.61
CA GLN A 576 -11.21 -11.88 35.67
C GLN A 576 -10.59 -10.61 36.22
N GLN A 577 -11.16 -9.45 35.97
CA GLN A 577 -10.63 -8.16 36.41
C GLN A 577 -11.72 -7.29 37.04
N LEU A 578 -11.40 -6.64 38.15
CA LEU A 578 -12.27 -5.64 38.75
C LEU A 578 -11.52 -4.30 38.83
N PRO A 579 -11.87 -3.33 37.97
CA PRO A 579 -11.23 -2.01 37.94
C PRO A 579 -11.82 -1.08 39.01
N ALA A 580 -11.63 -1.44 40.27
CA ALA A 580 -12.07 -0.63 41.39
C ALA A 580 -10.93 0.20 41.93
N GLU A 581 -11.19 1.49 42.22
CA GLU A 581 -10.19 2.43 42.75
C GLU A 581 -9.63 1.97 44.10
N GLU A 582 -10.45 1.29 44.89
CA GLU A 582 -10.07 0.70 46.19
C GLU A 582 -8.95 -0.32 46.05
N LEU A 583 -8.73 -0.88 44.84
CA LEU A 583 -7.69 -1.86 44.57
C LEU A 583 -6.40 -1.26 43.98
N LEU A 584 -6.30 0.09 43.85
CA LEU A 584 -5.13 0.77 43.27
C LEU A 584 -3.92 0.82 44.19
N ASN A 585 -4.13 0.84 45.51
CA ASN A 585 -3.09 1.14 46.49
C ASN A 585 -2.16 -0.04 46.89
N ASP A 586 -2.34 -1.20 46.25
CA ASP A 586 -1.59 -2.43 46.61
C ASP A 586 -0.58 -2.82 45.52
N GLU A 587 0.40 -1.97 45.26
CA GLU A 587 1.41 -2.22 44.19
C GLU A 587 2.30 -3.46 44.45
N ASN A 588 2.51 -3.83 45.70
CA ASN A 588 3.43 -4.92 46.12
C ASN A 588 2.76 -6.24 46.41
N GLU A 589 1.46 -6.36 46.29
CA GLU A 589 0.75 -7.59 46.69
C GLU A 589 0.53 -8.52 45.49
N GLY A 590 0.81 -9.80 45.69
CA GLY A 590 0.69 -10.82 44.64
C GLY A 590 -0.75 -10.94 44.12
N TRP A 591 -0.89 -11.35 42.84
CA TRP A 591 -2.19 -11.46 42.12
C TRP A 591 -3.27 -12.24 42.89
N LYS A 592 -2.88 -13.22 43.73
CA LYS A 592 -3.82 -14.01 44.56
C LYS A 592 -4.53 -13.19 45.64
N LYS A 593 -3.84 -12.20 46.22
CA LYS A 593 -4.46 -11.32 47.22
C LYS A 593 -5.39 -10.34 46.56
N LYS A 594 -4.98 -9.74 45.42
CA LYS A 594 -5.84 -8.85 44.62
C LYS A 594 -7.13 -9.54 44.14
N ALA A 595 -7.04 -10.79 43.72
CA ALA A 595 -8.22 -11.58 43.33
C ALA A 595 -9.16 -11.81 44.54
N LYS A 596 -8.61 -12.09 45.74
CA LYS A 596 -9.40 -12.27 46.95
C LYS A 596 -10.07 -10.97 47.40
N ASP A 597 -9.39 -9.84 47.32
CA ASP A 597 -9.93 -8.53 47.68
C ASP A 597 -11.01 -8.08 46.71
N ALA A 598 -10.83 -8.34 45.42
CA ALA A 598 -11.85 -8.12 44.41
C ALA A 598 -13.09 -8.99 44.67
N GLU A 599 -12.92 -10.25 45.02
CA GLU A 599 -14.04 -11.14 45.35
C GLU A 599 -14.79 -10.65 46.60
N LYS A 600 -14.06 -10.23 47.63
CA LYS A 600 -14.64 -9.67 48.86
C LYS A 600 -15.44 -8.38 48.62
N LEU A 601 -14.91 -7.51 47.73
CA LEU A 601 -15.61 -6.28 47.33
C LEU A 601 -16.94 -6.61 46.61
N ARG A 602 -16.90 -7.55 45.66
CA ARG A 602 -18.09 -8.05 44.97
C ARG A 602 -19.11 -8.65 45.95
N GLU A 603 -18.63 -9.46 46.89
CA GLU A 603 -19.49 -10.05 47.93
C GLU A 603 -20.20 -8.98 48.74
N THR A 604 -19.49 -7.95 49.18
CA THR A 604 -20.06 -6.84 49.94
C THR A 604 -21.15 -6.14 49.15
N LYS A 605 -20.89 -5.81 47.85
CA LYS A 605 -21.86 -5.13 47.01
C LYS A 605 -23.04 -6.02 46.59
N PHE A 606 -22.82 -7.29 46.40
CA PHE A 606 -23.91 -8.25 46.18
C PHE A 606 -24.86 -8.35 47.39
N LEU A 607 -24.32 -8.39 48.60
CA LEU A 607 -25.13 -8.43 49.81
C LEU A 607 -25.91 -7.13 50.04
N GLU A 608 -25.31 -5.96 49.72
CA GLU A 608 -26.00 -4.67 49.72
C GLU A 608 -27.19 -4.68 48.75
N LEU A 609 -27.00 -5.09 47.50
CA LEU A 609 -28.03 -5.17 46.47
C LEU A 609 -29.17 -6.13 46.89
N ARG A 610 -28.79 -7.30 47.41
CA ARG A 610 -29.77 -8.29 47.87
C ARG A 610 -30.56 -7.80 49.06
N ALA A 611 -29.95 -7.11 50.02
CA ALA A 611 -30.62 -6.57 51.21
C ALA A 611 -31.66 -5.50 50.80
N GLU A 612 -31.40 -4.71 49.77
CA GLU A 612 -32.26 -3.62 49.35
C GLU A 612 -33.40 -4.08 48.41
N ARG A 613 -33.13 -4.98 47.46
CA ARG A 613 -34.08 -5.37 46.37
C ARG A 613 -34.40 -6.87 46.33
N GLY A 614 -33.86 -7.67 47.24
CA GLY A 614 -34.06 -9.10 47.29
C GLY A 614 -33.58 -9.84 46.05
N MET A 615 -34.22 -10.94 45.70
CA MET A 615 -33.85 -11.80 44.59
C MET A 615 -34.07 -11.16 43.20
N VAL A 616 -34.92 -10.10 43.12
CA VAL A 616 -35.12 -9.37 41.84
C VAL A 616 -33.84 -8.74 41.37
N ALA A 617 -33.03 -8.15 42.29
CA ALA A 617 -31.70 -7.60 41.95
C ALA A 617 -30.75 -8.69 41.47
N VAL A 618 -30.81 -9.87 42.06
CA VAL A 618 -29.95 -11.01 41.63
C VAL A 618 -30.33 -11.47 40.21
N GLN A 619 -31.61 -11.55 39.88
CA GLN A 619 -32.08 -11.90 38.54
C GLN A 619 -31.61 -10.86 37.49
N GLN A 620 -31.70 -9.57 37.81
CA GLN A 620 -31.20 -8.49 36.94
C GLN A 620 -29.67 -8.53 36.76
N LEU A 621 -28.91 -8.89 37.80
CA LEU A 621 -27.48 -9.08 37.68
C LEU A 621 -27.11 -10.24 36.74
N LEU A 622 -27.91 -11.33 36.76
CA LEU A 622 -27.70 -12.48 35.87
C LEU A 622 -27.81 -12.13 34.38
N GLU A 623 -28.61 -11.12 34.04
CA GLU A 623 -28.71 -10.62 32.64
C GLU A 623 -27.43 -9.89 32.20
N ILE A 624 -26.61 -9.41 33.14
CA ILE A 624 -25.36 -8.65 32.90
C ILE A 624 -24.15 -9.58 32.85
N MET A 625 -24.21 -10.74 33.49
CA MET A 625 -23.11 -11.70 33.60
C MET A 625 -22.87 -12.40 32.26
N GLU A 626 -21.90 -11.95 31.47
CA GLU A 626 -21.57 -12.52 30.15
C GLU A 626 -20.91 -13.91 30.29
N ASP A 627 -19.92 -14.06 31.19
CA ASP A 627 -19.23 -15.31 31.45
C ASP A 627 -19.75 -15.97 32.73
N GLN A 628 -20.66 -16.89 32.58
CA GLN A 628 -21.43 -17.47 33.69
C GLN A 628 -20.63 -18.46 34.54
N TYR A 629 -19.46 -18.84 34.07
CA TYR A 629 -18.62 -19.84 34.70
C TYR A 629 -18.25 -19.59 36.18
N PRO A 630 -17.61 -18.46 36.54
CA PRO A 630 -17.25 -18.22 37.95
C PRO A 630 -18.43 -17.73 38.79
N TRP A 631 -19.48 -17.24 38.16
CA TRP A 631 -20.65 -16.69 38.86
C TRP A 631 -21.49 -17.74 39.55
N GLY A 632 -21.55 -18.96 39.00
CA GLY A 632 -22.25 -20.08 39.65
C GLY A 632 -21.70 -20.38 41.03
N ALA A 633 -20.37 -20.46 41.18
CA ALA A 633 -19.70 -20.65 42.46
C ALA A 633 -19.92 -19.49 43.43
N PHE A 634 -19.84 -18.25 42.92
CA PHE A 634 -20.08 -17.05 43.72
C PHE A 634 -21.51 -17.01 44.27
N LEU A 635 -22.51 -17.27 43.46
CA LEU A 635 -23.90 -17.28 43.87
C LEU A 635 -24.24 -18.43 44.81
N ALA A 636 -23.67 -19.61 44.57
CA ALA A 636 -23.83 -20.75 45.48
C ALA A 636 -23.34 -20.48 46.89
N ARG A 637 -22.26 -19.68 47.05
CA ARG A 637 -21.72 -19.29 48.35
C ARG A 637 -22.52 -18.15 49.00
N ASN A 638 -23.05 -17.23 48.23
CA ASN A 638 -23.64 -15.98 48.69
C ASN A 638 -25.18 -15.96 48.71
N THR A 639 -25.85 -17.07 48.37
CA THR A 639 -27.30 -17.23 48.42
C THR A 639 -27.67 -18.39 49.34
N SER A 640 -28.92 -18.38 49.85
CA SER A 640 -29.47 -19.55 50.57
C SER A 640 -29.68 -20.70 49.61
N ASN A 641 -29.79 -21.95 50.11
CA ASN A 641 -30.12 -23.10 49.27
C ASN A 641 -31.43 -22.96 48.54
N GLU A 642 -32.44 -22.32 49.19
CA GLU A 642 -33.77 -22.07 48.62
C GLU A 642 -33.67 -21.06 47.47
N ASP A 643 -32.99 -19.93 47.69
CA ASP A 643 -32.78 -18.89 46.68
C ASP A 643 -31.95 -19.44 45.50
N PHE A 644 -30.89 -20.20 45.80
CA PHE A 644 -30.09 -20.81 44.74
C PHE A 644 -30.87 -21.82 43.92
N THR A 645 -31.72 -22.64 44.58
CA THR A 645 -32.63 -23.58 43.91
C THR A 645 -33.59 -22.82 43.01
N MET A 646 -34.14 -21.69 43.46
CA MET A 646 -35.03 -20.85 42.65
C MET A 646 -34.31 -20.27 41.44
N LEU A 647 -33.07 -19.82 41.55
CA LEU A 647 -32.26 -19.33 40.43
C LEU A 647 -32.01 -20.44 39.42
N VAL A 648 -31.69 -21.63 39.85
CA VAL A 648 -31.46 -22.79 39.00
C VAL A 648 -32.73 -23.18 38.27
N LYS A 649 -33.89 -23.08 38.90
CA LYS A 649 -35.22 -23.34 38.26
C LYS A 649 -35.61 -22.29 37.24
N VAL A 650 -35.30 -21.02 37.47
CA VAL A 650 -35.70 -19.89 36.60
C VAL A 650 -34.74 -19.69 35.44
N GLN A 651 -33.47 -19.91 35.66
CA GLN A 651 -32.44 -19.74 34.65
C GLN A 651 -31.45 -20.91 34.71
N VAL A 652 -31.69 -21.92 33.90
CA VAL A 652 -30.73 -23.01 33.71
C VAL A 652 -29.65 -22.50 32.74
N LEU A 653 -28.56 -22.05 33.29
CA LEU A 653 -27.41 -21.58 32.55
C LEU A 653 -26.38 -22.70 32.57
N ALA A 654 -25.90 -23.14 31.42
CA ALA A 654 -24.92 -24.24 31.32
C ALA A 654 -23.64 -23.97 32.11
N GLY A 655 -23.17 -22.73 32.12
CA GLY A 655 -22.02 -22.31 32.93
C GLY A 655 -22.27 -22.26 34.44
N PHE A 656 -23.51 -22.16 34.86
CA PHE A 656 -23.92 -22.07 36.26
C PHE A 656 -23.78 -23.41 37.00
N LEU A 657 -23.96 -24.48 36.26
CA LEU A 657 -23.95 -25.84 36.76
C LEU A 657 -22.59 -26.52 36.71
N ASP A 658 -21.60 -25.88 36.10
CA ASP A 658 -20.37 -26.51 35.69
C ASP A 658 -19.17 -26.21 36.60
N HIS A 659 -19.26 -25.25 37.54
CA HIS A 659 -18.09 -24.81 38.33
C HIS A 659 -18.38 -24.36 39.75
N GLY A 660 -17.30 -24.39 40.55
CA GLY A 660 -17.24 -23.95 41.90
C GLY A 660 -17.71 -25.04 42.86
N ASP A 661 -18.70 -24.78 43.72
CA ASP A 661 -19.29 -25.78 44.59
C ASP A 661 -20.17 -26.78 43.79
N PHE A 662 -19.57 -27.43 42.81
CA PHE A 662 -20.21 -28.38 41.90
C PHE A 662 -20.99 -29.45 42.66
N GLN A 663 -20.44 -29.96 43.77
CA GLN A 663 -21.13 -30.92 44.61
C GLN A 663 -22.39 -30.33 45.28
N LYS A 664 -22.35 -29.08 45.70
CA LYS A 664 -23.52 -28.39 46.26
C LYS A 664 -24.61 -28.23 45.23
N VAL A 665 -24.25 -27.90 43.97
CA VAL A 665 -25.22 -27.79 42.88
C VAL A 665 -25.87 -29.15 42.58
N ILE A 666 -25.07 -30.22 42.53
CA ILE A 666 -25.59 -31.58 42.33
C ILE A 666 -26.51 -31.97 43.50
N ASP A 667 -26.11 -31.74 44.74
CA ASP A 667 -26.91 -32.06 45.92
C ASP A 667 -28.28 -31.34 45.95
N ILE A 668 -28.33 -30.12 45.43
CA ILE A 668 -29.55 -29.35 45.28
C ILE A 668 -30.41 -29.93 44.14
N PHE A 669 -29.79 -30.17 42.98
CA PHE A 669 -30.49 -30.70 41.81
C PHE A 669 -31.12 -32.07 42.05
N GLU A 670 -30.36 -32.97 42.70
CA GLU A 670 -30.84 -34.34 43.01
C GLU A 670 -31.97 -34.38 44.05
N LYS A 671 -32.14 -33.33 44.82
CA LYS A 671 -33.27 -33.19 45.76
C LYS A 671 -34.53 -32.62 45.15
N LEU A 672 -34.45 -32.09 43.90
CA LEU A 672 -35.62 -31.60 43.22
C LEU A 672 -36.55 -32.74 42.76
N PRO A 673 -37.86 -32.52 42.68
CA PRO A 673 -38.77 -33.45 42.03
C PRO A 673 -38.36 -33.81 40.62
N GLU A 674 -38.56 -35.02 40.18
CA GLU A 674 -38.17 -35.54 38.88
C GLU A 674 -38.68 -34.66 37.71
N THR A 675 -39.88 -34.15 37.81
CA THR A 675 -40.50 -33.24 36.80
C THR A 675 -39.71 -31.92 36.67
N GLU A 676 -39.19 -31.40 37.78
CA GLU A 676 -38.37 -30.18 37.78
C GLU A 676 -36.94 -30.47 37.28
N GLN A 677 -36.37 -31.61 37.67
CA GLN A 677 -35.07 -32.05 37.09
C GLN A 677 -35.16 -32.15 35.55
N LEU A 678 -36.23 -32.79 35.02
CA LEU A 678 -36.44 -32.90 33.58
C LEU A 678 -36.64 -31.54 32.90
N ALA A 679 -37.40 -30.63 33.54
CA ALA A 679 -37.56 -29.27 33.02
C ALA A 679 -36.24 -28.52 32.94
N ILE A 680 -35.38 -28.61 33.97
CA ILE A 680 -34.05 -28.01 33.99
C ILE A 680 -33.16 -28.63 32.92
N LEU A 681 -33.13 -29.95 32.80
CA LEU A 681 -32.34 -30.64 31.78
C LEU A 681 -32.80 -30.31 30.36
N SER A 682 -34.10 -30.14 30.12
CA SER A 682 -34.60 -29.70 28.80
C SER A 682 -34.23 -28.26 28.46
N MET A 683 -34.14 -27.39 29.46
CA MET A 683 -33.66 -25.99 29.25
C MET A 683 -32.15 -25.90 29.01
N LEU A 684 -31.35 -26.84 29.56
CA LEU A 684 -29.89 -26.97 29.25
C LEU A 684 -29.64 -27.36 27.79
N TRP A 685 -30.65 -27.80 27.09
CA TRP A 685 -30.55 -28.34 25.72
C TRP A 685 -30.80 -27.29 24.64
N ARG A 686 -30.37 -26.07 24.78
CA ARG A 686 -30.46 -25.08 23.71
C ARG A 686 -29.26 -25.25 22.75
N GLU A 687 -29.40 -24.77 21.49
CA GLU A 687 -28.39 -24.89 20.43
C GLU A 687 -26.99 -24.44 20.88
N GLU A 688 -26.90 -23.38 21.66
CA GLU A 688 -25.62 -22.85 22.21
C GLU A 688 -24.93 -23.80 23.19
N THR A 689 -25.70 -24.61 23.88
CA THR A 689 -25.22 -25.60 24.86
C THR A 689 -24.80 -26.94 24.22
N LYS A 690 -25.35 -27.26 23.05
CA LYS A 690 -25.01 -28.50 22.31
C LYS A 690 -23.51 -28.58 21.99
N GLN A 691 -22.90 -27.47 21.53
CA GLN A 691 -21.47 -27.44 21.22
C GLN A 691 -20.58 -27.54 22.47
N LEU A 692 -20.96 -26.88 23.56
CA LEU A 692 -20.24 -26.98 24.83
C LEU A 692 -20.29 -28.39 25.43
N LEU A 693 -21.41 -29.08 25.32
CA LEU A 693 -21.54 -30.47 25.78
C LEU A 693 -20.67 -31.46 24.99
N ILE A 694 -20.36 -31.16 23.72
CA ILE A 694 -19.57 -32.06 22.85
C ILE A 694 -18.06 -31.90 23.05
N THR A 695 -17.59 -30.70 23.42
CA THR A 695 -16.16 -30.35 23.41
C THR A 695 -15.47 -30.34 24.77
N SER A 696 -16.16 -30.60 25.86
CA SER A 696 -15.71 -30.17 27.18
C SER A 696 -15.17 -31.23 28.12
N LYS A 697 -14.48 -30.74 29.15
CA LYS A 697 -13.67 -31.39 30.17
C LYS A 697 -14.47 -32.32 31.14
N ARG A 698 -13.73 -33.11 31.96
CA ARG A 698 -14.19 -34.13 32.85
C ARG A 698 -15.34 -33.74 33.81
N GLU A 699 -15.43 -32.49 34.19
CA GLU A 699 -16.40 -31.95 35.18
C GLU A 699 -17.83 -31.79 34.61
N GLN A 700 -17.95 -31.69 33.29
CA GLN A 700 -19.25 -31.63 32.57
C GLN A 700 -19.85 -33.02 32.32
N ALA A 701 -19.14 -34.08 32.59
CA ALA A 701 -19.59 -35.46 32.34
C ALA A 701 -20.88 -35.81 33.08
N TYR A 702 -21.07 -35.28 34.31
CA TYR A 702 -22.29 -35.49 35.09
C TYR A 702 -23.54 -34.93 34.38
N TRP A 703 -23.49 -33.67 33.94
CA TRP A 703 -24.62 -33.02 33.28
C TRP A 703 -24.88 -33.59 31.90
N LYS A 704 -23.81 -33.92 31.14
CA LYS A 704 -23.95 -34.62 29.86
C LYS A 704 -24.73 -35.91 30.00
N LYS A 705 -24.40 -36.69 31.01
CA LYS A 705 -25.05 -37.97 31.29
C LYS A 705 -26.54 -37.79 31.62
N ARG A 706 -26.88 -36.78 32.41
CA ARG A 706 -28.27 -36.49 32.80
C ARG A 706 -29.10 -35.93 31.65
N VAL A 707 -28.54 -35.02 30.86
CA VAL A 707 -29.18 -34.42 29.70
C VAL A 707 -29.45 -35.45 28.61
N MET A 708 -28.49 -36.33 28.34
CA MET A 708 -28.61 -37.33 27.29
C MET A 708 -29.78 -38.32 27.53
N VAL A 709 -30.19 -38.56 28.76
CA VAL A 709 -31.33 -39.39 29.06
C VAL A 709 -32.67 -38.76 28.61
N THR A 710 -32.67 -37.45 28.38
CA THR A 710 -33.88 -36.69 27.98
C THR A 710 -34.04 -36.51 26.48
N TYR A 711 -33.07 -36.96 25.67
CA TYR A 711 -33.13 -36.81 24.21
C TYR A 711 -34.21 -37.62 23.55
N SER A 712 -34.86 -37.02 22.55
CA SER A 712 -35.68 -37.75 21.60
C SER A 712 -34.84 -38.49 20.58
N GLU A 713 -35.38 -39.50 19.97
CA GLU A 713 -34.69 -40.30 18.91
C GLU A 713 -34.24 -39.40 17.73
N GLN A 714 -34.99 -38.37 17.39
CA GLN A 714 -34.67 -37.45 16.32
C GLN A 714 -33.43 -36.57 16.66
N GLU A 715 -33.33 -36.06 17.89
CA GLU A 715 -32.18 -35.28 18.37
C GLU A 715 -30.90 -36.09 18.37
N TYR A 716 -30.97 -37.38 18.67
CA TYR A 716 -29.82 -38.29 18.55
C TYR A 716 -29.39 -38.53 17.12
N ARG A 717 -30.34 -38.66 16.18
CA ARG A 717 -30.00 -38.80 14.74
C ARG A 717 -29.30 -37.60 14.20
N GLU A 718 -29.75 -36.39 14.58
CA GLU A 718 -29.08 -35.14 14.20
C GLU A 718 -27.66 -35.04 14.79
N LEU A 719 -27.46 -35.44 16.04
CA LEU A 719 -26.16 -35.45 16.68
C LEU A 719 -25.17 -36.43 16.03
N LEU A 720 -25.64 -37.62 15.64
CA LEU A 720 -24.87 -38.60 14.90
C LEU A 720 -24.46 -38.12 13.50
N GLN A 721 -25.36 -37.43 12.81
CA GLN A 721 -25.06 -36.86 11.48
C GLN A 721 -23.99 -35.77 11.52
N HIS A 722 -24.01 -34.91 12.52
CA HIS A 722 -23.14 -33.75 12.56
C HIS A 722 -21.86 -33.93 13.38
N HIS A 723 -21.86 -34.82 14.40
CA HIS A 723 -20.72 -35.02 15.29
C HIS A 723 -20.51 -36.50 15.72
N PRO A 724 -20.32 -37.41 14.82
CA PRO A 724 -20.26 -38.86 15.14
C PRO A 724 -19.08 -39.23 16.08
N GLY A 725 -17.92 -38.53 15.93
CA GLY A 725 -16.74 -38.83 16.77
C GLY A 725 -16.89 -38.45 18.24
N GLY A 726 -17.53 -37.29 18.52
CA GLY A 726 -17.77 -36.81 19.90
C GLY A 726 -18.75 -37.73 20.67
N LEU A 727 -19.80 -38.20 19.97
CA LEU A 727 -20.77 -39.11 20.55
C LEU A 727 -20.19 -40.48 20.83
N LEU A 728 -19.40 -41.05 19.92
CA LEU A 728 -18.72 -42.33 20.08
C LEU A 728 -17.73 -42.32 21.26
N THR A 729 -16.95 -41.26 21.40
CA THR A 729 -16.03 -41.09 22.54
C THR A 729 -16.79 -41.02 23.87
N TYR A 730 -17.90 -40.34 23.88
CA TYR A 730 -18.74 -40.26 25.07
C TYR A 730 -19.40 -41.59 25.44
N LEU A 731 -19.93 -42.33 24.47
CA LEU A 731 -20.53 -43.65 24.69
C LEU A 731 -19.49 -44.67 25.16
N TRP A 732 -18.24 -44.57 24.67
CA TRP A 732 -17.13 -45.41 25.10
C TRP A 732 -16.71 -45.16 26.54
N ASP A 733 -16.65 -43.91 26.98
CA ASP A 733 -16.30 -43.53 28.36
C ASP A 733 -17.39 -43.91 29.39
N GLN A 734 -18.60 -44.18 28.94
CA GLN A 734 -19.78 -44.55 29.79
C GLN A 734 -20.14 -46.02 29.73
N SER A 735 -19.19 -46.89 29.37
CA SER A 735 -19.43 -48.33 29.12
C SER A 735 -20.20 -49.08 30.21
N ASN A 736 -20.24 -48.62 31.43
CA ASN A 736 -20.95 -49.25 32.57
C ASN A 736 -22.50 -49.01 32.60
N GLN A 737 -23.04 -48.20 31.72
CA GLN A 737 -24.49 -47.89 31.61
C GLN A 737 -25.08 -48.13 30.22
N ILE A 738 -24.32 -48.81 29.38
CA ILE A 738 -24.64 -49.06 27.97
C ILE A 738 -25.94 -49.89 27.86
N GLU A 739 -26.25 -50.75 28.79
CA GLU A 739 -27.47 -51.62 28.67
C GLU A 739 -28.77 -50.80 28.64
N GLN A 740 -28.90 -49.73 29.42
CA GLN A 740 -30.11 -48.88 29.38
C GLN A 740 -30.16 -47.94 28.17
N LEU A 741 -29.01 -47.47 27.72
CA LEU A 741 -28.85 -46.69 26.51
C LEU A 741 -28.99 -47.53 25.26
N PHE A 742 -28.43 -48.76 25.25
CA PHE A 742 -28.42 -49.66 24.10
C PHE A 742 -29.82 -50.07 23.67
N GLY A 743 -30.77 -50.26 24.59
CA GLY A 743 -32.15 -50.58 24.25
C GLY A 743 -32.84 -49.49 23.41
N ARG A 744 -32.52 -48.22 23.66
CA ARG A 744 -33.03 -47.05 22.89
C ARG A 744 -32.23 -46.74 21.64
N PHE A 745 -30.96 -47.11 21.58
CA PHE A 745 -30.03 -46.77 20.51
C PHE A 745 -29.74 -47.88 19.50
N LYS A 746 -30.08 -49.11 19.79
CA LYS A 746 -29.85 -50.21 18.89
C LYS A 746 -30.44 -49.97 17.51
N GLU A 747 -31.68 -49.47 17.46
CA GLU A 747 -32.35 -49.16 16.19
C GLU A 747 -31.75 -47.98 15.45
N VAL A 748 -31.21 -46.96 16.20
CA VAL A 748 -30.53 -45.77 15.61
C VAL A 748 -29.14 -46.11 15.10
N LEU A 749 -28.40 -46.94 15.84
CA LEU A 749 -27.06 -47.40 15.41
C LEU A 749 -27.14 -48.43 14.25
N GLU A 750 -28.16 -49.27 14.23
CA GLU A 750 -28.41 -50.19 13.10
C GLU A 750 -28.85 -49.45 11.84
N ALA A 751 -29.48 -48.29 11.96
CA ALA A 751 -29.89 -47.45 10.81
C ALA A 751 -28.77 -46.60 10.25
N VAL A 752 -27.65 -46.43 10.98
CA VAL A 752 -26.47 -45.63 10.57
C VAL A 752 -25.29 -46.51 10.15
N ALA A 753 -25.23 -47.79 10.57
CA ALA A 753 -24.28 -48.77 10.12
C ALA A 753 -24.67 -49.35 8.76
#